data_5dc78a919f210e2a75122cc3dadd62c8
#
_entry.id   5dc78a919f210e2a75122cc3dadd62c8
#
_cell.length_a   1.000
_cell.length_b   1.000
_cell.length_c   1.000
_cell.angle_alpha   90.00
_cell.angle_beta   90.00
_cell.angle_gamma   90.00
#
_symmetry.space_group_name_H-M   'P 1'
#
loop_
_entity.id
_entity.type
_entity.pdbx_description
1 polymer ?
#
loop_
_entity_poly.entity_id
_entity_poly.type
_entity_poly.pdbx_seq_one_letter_code
_entity_poly.pdbx_strand_id
1 'polypeptide(L)'
;MKSKLSTSTILTSVALPLLAVAPVQAQDSSNGIAEIIVTAQKRAENVQDVPIAITAVTAEGLKNQNINSVADLSKLAPNVQLDSSAPIFSSSQILTGFIRGIGQNDVSSSLEPGVGIYLDGVILARSIGANVDLLDVERIEVLKGPQGTLFGRNTIGGAISVVTRDPANRFGVRAEATYGSRDRFDLRGTVDIPLGDTLFSQVSFTTKSQKGYQKIIPFPGDTAVTDEYNLNIIPRNTSNRRGGTDTYTFRGKLKWQPSDGLTLRLAADYSKADEEAGAVSLVATDTNAMAAAPTYAAVYNSCISAPPALFGTGGPLAFLAPICGPRGGGVPGGATLPGLAGYNFTNNPPRLTFGDQYITDDIDTTYANGANRSMVKTWGLTGQIDVELTDHVALKSITGYREVRADLANDIDGAPMMIASTLARLREKQFSQELQFNIEAFDDRLKSVFGLYYFREKNQNLENAYLSEGLGQFYGPYRNDNRSYAVYTHNNIGLTDQFSLTLGARYTKDKKRFSAGQSDLNLSLLKLGLFTPDQLPDPTDPTRLYPLGERRDSYDNFSVRLGAEYKVTRDIMLYGSFAQGFKSGGYTTRLSIPTPGNVAPRFDPERADTYEIGAKTQFLDRRLQLNLAAFHTDYKNLQITVVRGISPFIQNAGKAKIDGVELEMVARPIPEIRLNGSIGFIDARYTELDPGVTFGTDDHFVNTPKWTAFIGADVDLFDTADGKVTVHGDYSYKSRMARDAVNTPALITRPQNIANASLRWTRSDELLEVKLGVLNLTDERYIVTGTQVDAVGATTVTYSRPREYYATVSIKY
;
A
#
# COMPACT_ATOMS: atom_id res chain seq x y z
N MET A 1 -5.38 41.78 -17.53
CA MET A 1 -6.53 41.69 -18.43
C MET A 1 -7.28 40.41 -18.15
N LYS A 2 -8.44 40.52 -17.52
CA LYS A 2 -9.31 39.40 -17.15
C LYS A 2 -10.22 39.09 -18.35
N SER A 3 -10.17 37.87 -18.89
CA SER A 3 -11.20 37.40 -19.82
C SER A 3 -12.10 36.38 -19.11
N LYS A 4 -13.37 36.78 -18.93
CA LYS A 4 -14.46 35.90 -18.51
C LYS A 4 -14.89 35.06 -19.71
N LEU A 5 -14.86 33.73 -19.59
CA LEU A 5 -15.61 32.85 -20.49
C LEU A 5 -16.93 32.46 -19.82
N SER A 6 -18.00 32.82 -20.46
CA SER A 6 -19.38 32.46 -20.12
C SER A 6 -19.67 31.04 -20.64
N THR A 7 -20.12 30.17 -19.75
CA THR A 7 -20.58 28.82 -20.07
C THR A 7 -22.05 28.90 -20.52
N SER A 8 -22.30 28.62 -21.79
CA SER A 8 -23.68 28.43 -22.32
C SER A 8 -24.00 26.91 -22.26
N THR A 9 -25.04 26.60 -21.51
CA THR A 9 -25.61 25.25 -21.37
C THR A 9 -26.49 24.97 -22.61
N ILE A 10 -26.11 23.99 -23.43
CA ILE A 10 -26.98 23.44 -24.46
C ILE A 10 -27.48 22.08 -23.97
N LEU A 11 -28.74 22.03 -23.55
CA LEU A 11 -29.48 20.78 -23.36
C LEU A 11 -30.04 20.34 -24.72
N THR A 12 -29.44 19.32 -25.28
CA THR A 12 -30.01 18.61 -26.44
C THR A 12 -30.75 17.36 -25.95
N SER A 13 -32.06 17.38 -26.05
CA SER A 13 -32.91 16.23 -25.74
C SER A 13 -32.82 15.16 -26.87
N VAL A 14 -32.24 14.01 -26.52
CA VAL A 14 -32.27 12.82 -27.40
C VAL A 14 -33.43 11.94 -26.95
N ALA A 15 -34.47 11.87 -27.78
CA ALA A 15 -35.56 10.92 -27.63
C ALA A 15 -35.13 9.57 -28.23
N LEU A 16 -35.02 8.55 -27.37
CA LEU A 16 -34.82 7.13 -27.78
C LEU A 16 -36.18 6.43 -27.96
N PRO A 17 -36.36 5.61 -29.00
CA PRO A 17 -37.57 4.79 -29.15
C PRO A 17 -37.52 3.60 -28.18
N LEU A 18 -38.63 3.37 -27.46
CA LEU A 18 -38.90 2.16 -26.70
C LEU A 18 -39.08 0.97 -27.65
N LEU A 19 -38.16 0.05 -27.65
CA LEU A 19 -38.32 -1.28 -28.18
C LEU A 19 -38.76 -2.24 -27.05
N ALA A 20 -39.88 -2.91 -27.25
CA ALA A 20 -40.43 -3.89 -26.34
C ALA A 20 -39.49 -5.12 -26.25
N VAL A 21 -39.00 -5.40 -25.04
CA VAL A 21 -38.17 -6.57 -24.73
C VAL A 21 -39.09 -7.66 -24.20
N ALA A 22 -39.00 -8.86 -24.76
CA ALA A 22 -39.65 -10.05 -24.27
C ALA A 22 -39.09 -10.50 -22.90
N PRO A 23 -39.89 -11.08 -22.01
CA PRO A 23 -39.39 -11.47 -20.67
C PRO A 23 -38.39 -12.60 -20.78
N VAL A 24 -37.19 -12.37 -20.27
CA VAL A 24 -36.18 -13.41 -20.01
C VAL A 24 -36.66 -14.21 -18.81
N GLN A 25 -36.83 -15.53 -18.97
CA GLN A 25 -37.13 -16.43 -17.87
C GLN A 25 -36.09 -16.30 -16.75
N ALA A 26 -36.58 -16.05 -15.55
CA ALA A 26 -35.75 -16.06 -14.33
C ALA A 26 -35.11 -17.44 -14.17
N GLN A 27 -33.79 -17.48 -14.09
CA GLN A 27 -33.02 -18.63 -13.61
C GLN A 27 -33.43 -18.89 -12.16
N ASP A 28 -33.73 -20.14 -11.82
CA ASP A 28 -33.99 -20.61 -10.46
C ASP A 28 -32.94 -20.05 -9.48
N SER A 29 -33.36 -19.18 -8.61
CA SER A 29 -32.53 -18.71 -7.50
C SER A 29 -32.36 -19.85 -6.51
N SER A 30 -31.27 -20.61 -6.63
CA SER A 30 -30.86 -21.52 -5.58
C SER A 30 -30.74 -20.73 -4.27
N ASN A 31 -31.41 -21.14 -3.21
CA ASN A 31 -31.40 -20.50 -1.89
C ASN A 31 -30.01 -20.53 -1.22
N GLY A 32 -28.98 -21.05 -1.86
CA GLY A 32 -27.62 -21.22 -1.36
C GLY A 32 -26.70 -20.00 -1.62
N ILE A 33 -25.54 -20.03 -0.98
CA ILE A 33 -24.43 -19.10 -1.23
C ILE A 33 -23.85 -19.38 -2.61
N ALA A 34 -23.69 -18.34 -3.43
CA ALA A 34 -23.11 -18.46 -4.78
C ALA A 34 -21.67 -18.97 -4.73
N GLU A 35 -21.31 -19.84 -5.66
CA GLU A 35 -19.94 -20.33 -5.80
C GLU A 35 -19.01 -19.20 -6.25
N ILE A 36 -17.85 -19.08 -5.58
CA ILE A 36 -16.82 -18.10 -5.95
C ILE A 36 -15.67 -18.85 -6.60
N ILE A 37 -15.45 -18.55 -7.89
CA ILE A 37 -14.30 -19.08 -8.62
C ILE A 37 -13.10 -18.20 -8.35
N VAL A 38 -11.96 -18.79 -8.02
CA VAL A 38 -10.69 -18.12 -7.76
C VAL A 38 -9.58 -18.67 -8.68
N THR A 39 -8.49 -17.91 -8.80
CA THR A 39 -7.31 -18.30 -9.60
C THR A 39 -6.04 -18.44 -8.75
N ALA A 40 -6.22 -18.71 -7.47
CA ALA A 40 -5.16 -18.82 -6.47
C ALA A 40 -4.08 -19.85 -6.80
N GLN A 41 -4.44 -20.92 -7.50
CA GLN A 41 -3.51 -21.97 -7.97
C GLN A 41 -3.18 -21.85 -9.47
N LYS A 42 -3.33 -20.65 -10.06
CA LYS A 42 -3.14 -20.35 -11.49
C LYS A 42 -4.13 -21.09 -12.41
N ARG A 43 -5.21 -21.62 -11.83
CA ARG A 43 -6.35 -22.28 -12.48
C ARG A 43 -7.64 -21.73 -11.92
N ALA A 44 -8.72 -21.78 -12.70
CA ALA A 44 -10.07 -21.43 -12.23
C ALA A 44 -10.64 -22.62 -11.41
N GLU A 45 -10.80 -22.41 -10.10
CA GLU A 45 -11.26 -23.43 -9.14
C GLU A 45 -12.25 -22.80 -8.16
N ASN A 46 -13.19 -23.61 -7.64
CA ASN A 46 -14.09 -23.13 -6.58
C ASN A 46 -13.24 -22.84 -5.32
N VAL A 47 -13.48 -21.69 -4.67
CA VAL A 47 -12.77 -21.29 -3.45
C VAL A 47 -12.83 -22.35 -2.35
N GLN A 48 -13.90 -23.18 -2.31
CA GLN A 48 -14.06 -24.25 -1.35
C GLN A 48 -13.20 -25.48 -1.65
N ASP A 49 -12.75 -25.65 -2.88
CA ASP A 49 -11.89 -26.76 -3.30
C ASP A 49 -10.39 -26.41 -3.24
N VAL A 50 -10.02 -25.17 -2.92
CA VAL A 50 -8.62 -24.73 -2.87
C VAL A 50 -8.05 -24.89 -1.45
N PRO A 51 -7.04 -25.75 -1.21
CA PRO A 51 -6.50 -26.06 0.14
C PRO A 51 -5.53 -24.99 0.66
N ILE A 52 -5.98 -23.72 0.73
CA ILE A 52 -5.27 -22.58 1.32
C ILE A 52 -6.25 -21.63 1.99
N ALA A 53 -5.76 -20.85 2.97
CA ALA A 53 -6.51 -19.75 3.53
C ALA A 53 -6.60 -18.61 2.49
N ILE A 54 -7.81 -18.30 2.04
CA ILE A 54 -8.07 -17.28 1.02
C ILE A 54 -9.37 -16.54 1.34
N THR A 55 -9.29 -15.20 1.33
CA THR A 55 -10.48 -14.34 1.33
C THR A 55 -10.75 -13.91 -0.11
N ALA A 56 -11.89 -14.29 -0.65
CA ALA A 56 -12.31 -13.90 -1.99
C ALA A 56 -13.56 -13.02 -1.92
N VAL A 57 -13.53 -11.86 -2.59
CA VAL A 57 -14.63 -10.91 -2.60
C VAL A 57 -15.03 -10.61 -4.04
N THR A 58 -16.29 -10.86 -4.38
CA THR A 58 -16.85 -10.60 -5.71
C THR A 58 -17.17 -9.11 -5.89
N ALA A 59 -17.41 -8.69 -7.13
CA ALA A 59 -17.84 -7.32 -7.46
C ALA A 59 -19.06 -6.86 -6.64
N GLU A 60 -20.04 -7.74 -6.43
CA GLU A 60 -21.23 -7.47 -5.62
C GLU A 60 -20.85 -7.29 -4.14
N GLY A 61 -20.00 -8.17 -3.60
CA GLY A 61 -19.48 -8.06 -2.24
C GLY A 61 -18.72 -6.75 -2.01
N LEU A 62 -17.87 -6.34 -2.96
CA LEU A 62 -17.15 -5.05 -2.90
C LEU A 62 -18.13 -3.86 -2.85
N LYS A 63 -19.15 -3.88 -3.70
CA LYS A 63 -20.17 -2.83 -3.76
C LYS A 63 -21.02 -2.76 -2.48
N ASN A 64 -21.45 -3.90 -1.95
CA ASN A 64 -22.27 -3.97 -0.75
C ASN A 64 -21.53 -3.43 0.48
N GLN A 65 -20.23 -3.77 0.62
CA GLN A 65 -19.39 -3.42 1.76
C GLN A 65 -18.63 -2.10 1.58
N ASN A 66 -18.94 -1.31 0.53
CA ASN A 66 -18.25 -0.05 0.22
C ASN A 66 -16.72 -0.18 0.12
N ILE A 67 -16.24 -1.24 -0.51
CA ILE A 67 -14.83 -1.45 -0.81
C ILE A 67 -14.51 -0.74 -2.13
N ASN A 68 -13.76 0.37 -2.07
CA ASN A 68 -13.48 1.23 -3.21
C ASN A 68 -12.01 1.22 -3.64
N SER A 69 -11.15 0.63 -2.82
CA SER A 69 -9.71 0.44 -3.08
C SER A 69 -9.22 -0.86 -2.47
N VAL A 70 -8.02 -1.30 -2.86
CA VAL A 70 -7.40 -2.49 -2.27
C VAL A 70 -7.15 -2.31 -0.77
N ALA A 71 -6.82 -1.10 -0.31
CA ALA A 71 -6.61 -0.82 1.11
C ALA A 71 -7.86 -1.10 1.98
N ASP A 72 -9.06 -0.94 1.43
CA ASP A 72 -10.32 -1.17 2.16
C ASP A 72 -10.55 -2.64 2.56
N LEU A 73 -9.88 -3.61 1.89
CA LEU A 73 -9.95 -5.03 2.24
C LEU A 73 -9.46 -5.32 3.66
N SER A 74 -8.66 -4.41 4.22
CA SER A 74 -8.19 -4.45 5.60
C SER A 74 -9.32 -4.50 6.64
N LYS A 75 -10.56 -4.15 6.26
CA LYS A 75 -11.73 -4.19 7.15
C LYS A 75 -12.26 -5.60 7.33
N LEU A 76 -12.28 -6.41 6.27
CA LEU A 76 -12.99 -7.70 6.25
C LEU A 76 -12.08 -8.93 6.27
N ALA A 77 -10.85 -8.85 5.78
CA ALA A 77 -9.93 -9.98 5.78
C ALA A 77 -9.22 -10.10 7.14
N PRO A 78 -9.36 -11.24 7.87
CA PRO A 78 -8.71 -11.41 9.16
C PRO A 78 -7.19 -11.44 9.03
N ASN A 79 -6.48 -10.86 10.01
CA ASN A 79 -5.02 -10.76 10.06
C ASN A 79 -4.40 -10.05 8.84
N VAL A 80 -5.14 -9.14 8.21
CA VAL A 80 -4.70 -8.31 7.09
C VAL A 80 -4.76 -6.83 7.49
N GLN A 81 -3.63 -6.15 7.39
CA GLN A 81 -3.52 -4.71 7.58
C GLN A 81 -3.02 -4.08 6.28
N LEU A 82 -3.84 -3.23 5.66
CA LEU A 82 -3.53 -2.49 4.44
C LEU A 82 -3.81 -1.02 4.70
N ASP A 83 -2.86 -0.16 4.36
CA ASP A 83 -2.99 1.29 4.54
C ASP A 83 -2.56 2.02 3.27
N SER A 84 -3.27 3.09 2.90
CA SER A 84 -2.90 4.01 1.82
C SER A 84 -1.94 5.10 2.29
N SER A 85 -1.24 4.88 3.40
CA SER A 85 -0.30 5.80 4.02
C SER A 85 0.97 5.07 4.43
N ALA A 86 2.09 5.78 4.39
CA ALA A 86 3.36 5.37 4.95
C ALA A 86 3.85 6.44 5.94
N PRO A 87 4.81 6.14 6.82
CA PRO A 87 5.25 7.05 7.88
C PRO A 87 5.68 8.44 7.40
N ILE A 88 6.29 8.53 6.20
CA ILE A 88 6.84 9.78 5.66
C ILE A 88 6.00 10.29 4.47
N PHE A 89 5.41 9.40 3.68
CA PHE A 89 4.67 9.75 2.47
C PHE A 89 3.26 9.16 2.50
N SER A 90 2.29 9.92 2.04
CA SER A 90 0.91 9.45 1.90
C SER A 90 0.35 9.81 0.54
N SER A 91 -0.41 8.92 -0.06
CA SER A 91 -1.17 9.14 -1.29
C SER A 91 -2.26 8.07 -1.39
N SER A 92 -3.38 8.40 -2.01
CA SER A 92 -4.42 7.42 -2.33
C SER A 92 -3.90 6.25 -3.20
N GLN A 93 -2.78 6.44 -3.89
CA GLN A 93 -2.15 5.44 -4.78
C GLN A 93 -1.03 4.63 -4.10
N ILE A 94 -0.71 4.89 -2.84
CA ILE A 94 0.24 4.08 -2.05
C ILE A 94 -0.51 2.93 -1.40
N LEU A 95 0.13 1.75 -1.33
CA LEU A 95 -0.35 0.61 -0.56
C LEU A 95 0.78 0.02 0.26
N THR A 96 0.70 0.17 1.58
CA THR A 96 1.50 -0.61 2.52
C THR A 96 0.68 -1.79 3.02
N GLY A 97 1.29 -2.95 3.15
CA GLY A 97 0.53 -4.16 3.46
C GLY A 97 1.26 -5.12 4.38
N PHE A 98 0.49 -5.68 5.33
CA PHE A 98 0.89 -6.76 6.21
C PHE A 98 -0.18 -7.84 6.18
N ILE A 99 0.23 -9.08 5.96
CA ILE A 99 -0.62 -10.26 6.07
C ILE A 99 0.01 -11.19 7.10
N ARG A 100 -0.75 -11.56 8.13
CA ARG A 100 -0.26 -12.39 9.24
C ARG A 100 1.02 -11.83 9.89
N GLY A 101 1.09 -10.50 10.07
CA GLY A 101 2.25 -9.81 10.66
C GLY A 101 3.46 -9.67 9.75
N ILE A 102 3.45 -10.19 8.53
CA ILE A 102 4.54 -10.11 7.58
C ILE A 102 4.23 -9.04 6.52
N GLY A 103 5.09 -8.03 6.42
CA GLY A 103 4.89 -6.92 5.49
C GLY A 103 5.92 -5.83 5.67
N GLN A 104 5.59 -4.61 5.21
CA GLN A 104 6.43 -3.43 5.41
C GLN A 104 5.61 -2.14 5.31
N ASN A 105 6.12 -1.09 5.94
CA ASN A 105 5.57 0.27 5.90
C ASN A 105 6.47 1.31 5.22
N ASP A 106 7.72 0.98 4.90
CA ASP A 106 8.63 1.86 4.14
C ASP A 106 8.38 1.69 2.64
N VAL A 107 8.12 2.79 1.94
CA VAL A 107 7.83 2.80 0.50
C VAL A 107 9.05 3.08 -0.37
N SER A 108 10.25 3.12 0.22
CA SER A 108 11.49 3.25 -0.54
C SER A 108 11.63 2.13 -1.57
N SER A 109 12.00 2.48 -2.79
CA SER A 109 12.17 1.49 -3.85
C SER A 109 13.46 0.65 -3.73
N SER A 110 14.26 0.86 -2.69
CA SER A 110 15.35 -0.06 -2.33
C SER A 110 14.85 -1.29 -1.56
N LEU A 111 13.69 -1.19 -0.92
CA LEU A 111 13.05 -2.26 -0.17
C LEU A 111 11.86 -2.83 -0.97
N GLU A 112 11.82 -4.14 -1.10
CA GLU A 112 10.73 -4.82 -1.80
C GLU A 112 9.53 -5.07 -0.87
N PRO A 113 8.27 -5.09 -1.37
CA PRO A 113 7.11 -5.37 -0.53
C PRO A 113 7.12 -6.82 -0.02
N GLY A 114 6.56 -7.06 1.18
CA GLY A 114 6.37 -8.41 1.73
C GLY A 114 5.07 -9.07 1.27
N VAL A 115 4.14 -8.28 0.73
CA VAL A 115 2.86 -8.71 0.15
C VAL A 115 2.85 -8.37 -1.33
N GLY A 116 2.65 -9.38 -2.18
CA GLY A 116 2.57 -9.20 -3.64
C GLY A 116 1.21 -8.69 -4.07
N ILE A 117 1.17 -7.63 -4.88
CA ILE A 117 -0.07 -7.10 -5.47
C ILE A 117 -0.07 -7.40 -6.95
N TYR A 118 -1.15 -7.99 -7.45
CA TYR A 118 -1.30 -8.37 -8.86
C TYR A 118 -2.55 -7.76 -9.46
N LEU A 119 -2.43 -7.26 -10.68
CA LEU A 119 -3.54 -6.80 -11.51
C LEU A 119 -3.59 -7.65 -12.78
N ASP A 120 -4.65 -8.42 -12.97
CA ASP A 120 -4.82 -9.37 -14.08
C ASP A 120 -3.59 -10.28 -14.30
N GLY A 121 -2.99 -10.77 -13.21
CA GLY A 121 -1.82 -11.65 -13.23
C GLY A 121 -0.46 -10.93 -13.32
N VAL A 122 -0.42 -9.62 -13.57
CA VAL A 122 0.80 -8.82 -13.62
C VAL A 122 1.12 -8.22 -12.26
N ILE A 123 2.33 -8.47 -11.74
CA ILE A 123 2.78 -7.91 -10.45
C ILE A 123 2.92 -6.39 -10.52
N LEU A 124 2.49 -5.70 -9.47
CA LEU A 124 2.83 -4.30 -9.18
C LEU A 124 4.04 -4.31 -8.25
N ALA A 125 5.21 -3.99 -8.78
CA ALA A 125 6.48 -4.30 -8.11
C ALA A 125 6.74 -3.48 -6.85
N ARG A 126 6.08 -2.33 -6.68
CA ARG A 126 6.32 -1.37 -5.59
C ARG A 126 5.02 -0.95 -4.92
N SER A 127 5.13 -0.50 -3.67
CA SER A 127 3.99 0.02 -2.89
C SER A 127 3.40 1.31 -3.48
N ILE A 128 4.22 2.16 -4.12
CA ILE A 128 3.77 3.37 -4.81
C ILE A 128 3.11 2.97 -6.14
N GLY A 129 1.85 3.34 -6.33
CA GLY A 129 1.03 2.95 -7.47
C GLY A 129 0.35 1.58 -7.33
N ALA A 130 0.42 0.94 -6.15
CA ALA A 130 -0.16 -0.38 -5.92
C ALA A 130 -1.59 -0.35 -5.33
N ASN A 131 -2.04 0.78 -4.79
CA ASN A 131 -3.44 0.91 -4.37
C ASN A 131 -4.33 1.21 -5.57
N VAL A 132 -4.63 0.17 -6.32
CA VAL A 132 -5.39 0.27 -7.57
C VAL A 132 -6.84 0.63 -7.29
N ASP A 133 -7.40 1.54 -8.09
CA ASP A 133 -8.84 1.76 -8.12
C ASP A 133 -9.57 0.50 -8.60
N LEU A 134 -10.61 0.11 -7.88
CA LEU A 134 -11.41 -1.08 -8.17
C LEU A 134 -12.40 -0.80 -9.30
N LEU A 135 -11.84 -0.37 -10.44
CA LEU A 135 -12.59 -0.08 -11.66
C LEU A 135 -12.89 -1.39 -12.40
N ASP A 136 -14.17 -1.70 -12.53
CA ASP A 136 -14.67 -2.87 -13.24
C ASP A 136 -14.02 -4.20 -12.80
N VAL A 137 -13.89 -4.37 -11.50
CA VAL A 137 -13.33 -5.58 -10.90
C VAL A 137 -14.39 -6.69 -10.94
N GLU A 138 -13.97 -7.90 -11.26
CA GLU A 138 -14.76 -9.11 -11.13
C GLU A 138 -14.69 -9.67 -9.72
N ARG A 139 -13.47 -9.76 -9.18
CA ARG A 139 -13.19 -10.22 -7.83
C ARG A 139 -11.81 -9.80 -7.35
N ILE A 140 -11.62 -9.87 -6.04
CA ILE A 140 -10.31 -9.75 -5.42
C ILE A 140 -10.07 -11.00 -4.57
N GLU A 141 -8.87 -11.52 -4.67
CA GLU A 141 -8.41 -12.70 -3.95
C GLU A 141 -7.26 -12.29 -3.01
N VAL A 142 -7.42 -12.49 -1.69
CA VAL A 142 -6.36 -12.30 -0.70
C VAL A 142 -5.86 -13.66 -0.25
N LEU A 143 -4.69 -14.05 -0.76
CA LEU A 143 -4.03 -15.30 -0.44
C LEU A 143 -3.14 -15.07 0.79
N LYS A 144 -3.41 -15.77 1.86
CA LYS A 144 -2.73 -15.58 3.15
C LYS A 144 -1.60 -16.60 3.33
N GLY A 145 -0.52 -16.16 3.97
CA GLY A 145 0.70 -16.95 4.11
C GLY A 145 1.55 -17.01 2.83
N PRO A 146 2.73 -17.63 2.89
CA PRO A 146 3.71 -17.61 1.80
C PRO A 146 3.19 -18.19 0.49
N GLN A 147 3.39 -17.45 -0.61
CA GLN A 147 3.02 -17.85 -1.97
C GLN A 147 4.26 -17.99 -2.89
N GLY A 148 5.41 -18.36 -2.31
CA GLY A 148 6.69 -18.36 -3.00
C GLY A 148 6.78 -19.29 -4.22
N THR A 149 6.00 -20.35 -4.30
CA THR A 149 6.02 -21.32 -5.42
C THR A 149 5.31 -20.78 -6.67
N LEU A 150 4.07 -20.33 -6.57
CA LEU A 150 3.28 -19.90 -7.72
C LEU A 150 3.47 -18.42 -8.07
N PHE A 151 3.51 -17.54 -7.05
CA PHE A 151 3.63 -16.10 -7.23
C PHE A 151 5.09 -15.62 -7.15
N GLY A 152 5.95 -16.37 -6.46
CA GLY A 152 7.39 -16.12 -6.43
C GLY A 152 7.83 -15.15 -5.34
N ARG A 153 8.83 -14.33 -5.67
CA ARG A 153 9.41 -13.37 -4.72
C ARG A 153 8.40 -12.34 -4.23
N ASN A 154 8.65 -11.76 -3.07
CA ASN A 154 7.87 -10.66 -2.50
C ASN A 154 6.42 -11.06 -2.16
N THR A 155 6.18 -12.34 -1.94
CA THR A 155 4.91 -12.90 -1.48
C THR A 155 5.09 -13.71 -0.21
N ILE A 156 5.97 -13.21 0.65
CA ILE A 156 6.37 -13.89 1.89
C ILE A 156 5.23 -13.85 2.93
N GLY A 157 4.48 -12.74 3.01
CA GLY A 157 3.28 -12.63 3.83
C GLY A 157 2.01 -13.12 3.13
N GLY A 158 1.99 -13.02 1.80
CA GLY A 158 0.84 -13.38 0.98
C GLY A 158 0.78 -12.64 -0.35
N ALA A 159 -0.34 -12.79 -1.05
CA ALA A 159 -0.60 -12.09 -2.30
C ALA A 159 -2.03 -11.57 -2.37
N ILE A 160 -2.21 -10.42 -3.02
CA ILE A 160 -3.52 -9.86 -3.36
C ILE A 160 -3.64 -9.84 -4.88
N SER A 161 -4.63 -10.53 -5.41
CA SER A 161 -4.90 -10.61 -6.84
C SER A 161 -6.19 -9.88 -7.17
N VAL A 162 -6.09 -8.80 -7.94
CA VAL A 162 -7.22 -8.05 -8.48
C VAL A 162 -7.47 -8.57 -9.89
N VAL A 163 -8.63 -9.17 -10.10
CA VAL A 163 -9.08 -9.69 -11.40
C VAL A 163 -10.16 -8.78 -11.94
N THR A 164 -9.92 -8.20 -13.09
CA THR A 164 -10.91 -7.31 -13.75
C THR A 164 -11.79 -8.08 -14.70
N ARG A 165 -13.03 -7.62 -14.86
CA ARG A 165 -14.04 -8.25 -15.70
C ARG A 165 -13.61 -8.28 -17.17
N ASP A 166 -13.85 -9.36 -17.88
CA ASP A 166 -13.69 -9.43 -19.33
C ASP A 166 -14.75 -8.56 -20.06
N PRO A 167 -14.44 -7.99 -21.24
CA PRO A 167 -15.42 -7.35 -22.11
C PRO A 167 -16.59 -8.29 -22.42
N ALA A 168 -17.82 -7.78 -22.27
CA ALA A 168 -19.02 -8.55 -22.54
C ALA A 168 -19.27 -8.71 -24.06
N ASN A 169 -19.96 -9.79 -24.44
CA ASN A 169 -20.36 -10.06 -25.84
C ASN A 169 -21.63 -9.30 -26.29
N ARG A 170 -22.15 -8.43 -25.44
CA ARG A 170 -23.31 -7.57 -25.71
C ARG A 170 -23.00 -6.14 -25.31
N PHE A 171 -23.66 -5.20 -25.95
CA PHE A 171 -23.59 -3.80 -25.55
C PHE A 171 -24.13 -3.65 -24.12
N GLY A 172 -23.42 -2.89 -23.31
CA GLY A 172 -23.82 -2.63 -21.93
C GLY A 172 -23.16 -1.36 -21.39
N VAL A 173 -23.86 -0.66 -20.52
CA VAL A 173 -23.39 0.55 -19.86
C VAL A 173 -23.61 0.39 -18.36
N ARG A 174 -22.59 0.68 -17.57
CA ARG A 174 -22.66 0.81 -16.13
C ARG A 174 -22.08 2.15 -15.74
N ALA A 175 -22.82 2.95 -14.98
CA ALA A 175 -22.33 4.22 -14.47
C ALA A 175 -22.76 4.42 -13.03
N GLU A 176 -21.92 5.10 -12.26
CA GLU A 176 -22.15 5.40 -10.85
C GLU A 176 -21.63 6.78 -10.53
N ALA A 177 -22.44 7.58 -9.83
CA ALA A 177 -22.05 8.89 -9.31
C ALA A 177 -22.28 8.92 -7.82
N THR A 178 -21.27 9.36 -7.05
CA THR A 178 -21.33 9.52 -5.60
C THR A 178 -21.05 10.96 -5.24
N TYR A 179 -21.88 11.54 -4.37
CA TYR A 179 -21.65 12.82 -3.73
C TYR A 179 -21.63 12.65 -2.21
N GLY A 180 -20.79 13.40 -1.50
CA GLY A 180 -20.66 13.22 -0.05
C GLY A 180 -19.94 14.34 0.69
N SER A 181 -19.61 14.03 1.93
CA SER A 181 -18.93 14.95 2.86
C SER A 181 -17.66 15.55 2.27
N ARG A 182 -17.39 16.82 2.59
CA ARG A 182 -16.20 17.57 2.12
C ARG A 182 -16.13 17.66 0.60
N ASP A 183 -17.28 17.94 -0.03
CA ASP A 183 -17.41 18.08 -1.48
C ASP A 183 -16.90 16.84 -2.24
N ARG A 184 -17.06 15.65 -1.65
CA ARG A 184 -16.75 14.41 -2.33
C ARG A 184 -17.58 14.29 -3.60
N PHE A 185 -16.92 14.05 -4.71
CA PHE A 185 -17.55 13.71 -5.97
C PHE A 185 -16.76 12.60 -6.66
N ASP A 186 -17.37 11.42 -6.76
CA ASP A 186 -16.81 10.30 -7.47
C ASP A 186 -17.71 9.98 -8.66
N LEU A 187 -17.11 9.74 -9.83
CA LEU A 187 -17.81 9.29 -11.00
C LEU A 187 -17.06 8.08 -11.58
N ARG A 188 -17.76 7.00 -11.87
CA ARG A 188 -17.20 5.85 -12.56
C ARG A 188 -18.15 5.36 -13.64
N GLY A 189 -17.59 4.85 -14.73
CA GLY A 189 -18.37 4.34 -15.84
C GLY A 189 -17.62 3.25 -16.58
N THR A 190 -18.39 2.31 -17.13
CA THR A 190 -17.91 1.23 -17.97
C THR A 190 -18.87 1.03 -19.13
N VAL A 191 -18.34 0.91 -20.33
CA VAL A 191 -19.10 0.60 -21.55
C VAL A 191 -18.50 -0.65 -22.19
N ASP A 192 -19.32 -1.67 -22.38
CA ASP A 192 -19.00 -2.86 -23.16
C ASP A 192 -19.49 -2.67 -24.59
N ILE A 193 -18.63 -2.89 -25.60
CA ILE A 193 -18.92 -2.70 -27.01
C ILE A 193 -18.48 -3.95 -27.79
N PRO A 194 -19.40 -4.82 -28.23
CA PRO A 194 -19.07 -5.89 -29.16
C PRO A 194 -18.68 -5.31 -30.51
N LEU A 195 -17.51 -5.68 -31.01
CA LEU A 195 -17.01 -5.26 -32.33
C LEU A 195 -17.27 -6.30 -33.43
N GLY A 196 -17.89 -7.41 -33.06
CA GLY A 196 -18.24 -8.55 -33.88
C GLY A 196 -18.54 -9.78 -33.03
N ASP A 197 -18.65 -10.93 -33.64
CA ASP A 197 -19.00 -12.18 -32.93
C ASP A 197 -17.86 -12.75 -32.09
N THR A 198 -16.62 -12.37 -32.40
CA THR A 198 -15.41 -12.90 -31.77
C THR A 198 -14.54 -11.83 -31.11
N LEU A 199 -14.83 -10.54 -31.36
CA LEU A 199 -14.04 -9.42 -30.85
C LEU A 199 -14.91 -8.52 -29.99
N PHE A 200 -14.50 -8.35 -28.70
CA PHE A 200 -15.22 -7.58 -27.72
C PHE A 200 -14.31 -6.51 -27.12
N SER A 201 -14.87 -5.36 -26.84
CA SER A 201 -14.14 -4.25 -26.23
C SER A 201 -14.86 -3.70 -25.02
N GLN A 202 -14.08 -3.09 -24.13
CA GLN A 202 -14.58 -2.42 -22.94
C GLN A 202 -13.74 -1.18 -22.67
N VAL A 203 -14.42 -0.09 -22.32
CA VAL A 203 -13.78 1.15 -21.86
C VAL A 203 -14.35 1.50 -20.50
N SER A 204 -13.48 1.76 -19.56
CA SER A 204 -13.84 2.11 -18.17
C SER A 204 -13.10 3.36 -17.73
N PHE A 205 -13.76 4.17 -16.92
CA PHE A 205 -13.15 5.34 -16.28
C PHE A 205 -13.64 5.53 -14.85
N THR A 206 -12.83 6.15 -14.02
CA THR A 206 -13.22 6.68 -12.72
C THR A 206 -12.52 7.99 -12.44
N THR A 207 -13.21 8.88 -11.77
CA THR A 207 -12.62 10.05 -11.13
C THR A 207 -13.12 10.15 -9.70
N LYS A 208 -12.24 10.58 -8.79
CA LYS A 208 -12.56 10.78 -7.38
C LYS A 208 -11.97 12.10 -6.95
N SER A 209 -12.79 12.94 -6.35
CA SER A 209 -12.36 14.22 -5.80
C SER A 209 -12.98 14.40 -4.40
N GLN A 210 -12.14 14.77 -3.43
CA GLN A 210 -12.61 15.09 -2.08
C GLN A 210 -11.62 16.03 -1.41
N LYS A 211 -12.12 17.10 -0.79
CA LYS A 211 -11.29 18.02 -0.02
C LYS A 211 -10.69 17.34 1.21
N GLY A 212 -9.47 17.74 1.56
CA GLY A 212 -8.78 17.26 2.75
C GLY A 212 -9.57 17.48 4.05
N TYR A 213 -9.43 16.56 4.97
CA TYR A 213 -10.15 16.61 6.24
C TYR A 213 -9.43 17.45 7.31
N GLN A 214 -8.10 17.59 7.23
CA GLN A 214 -7.31 18.40 8.15
C GLN A 214 -7.12 19.82 7.57
N LYS A 215 -7.37 20.85 8.39
CA LYS A 215 -7.16 22.25 8.03
C LYS A 215 -5.77 22.73 8.45
N ILE A 216 -5.09 23.43 7.56
CA ILE A 216 -3.92 24.23 7.90
C ILE A 216 -4.42 25.56 8.47
N ILE A 217 -4.04 25.87 9.70
CA ILE A 217 -4.40 27.11 10.38
C ILE A 217 -3.14 27.96 10.63
N PRO A 218 -3.22 29.30 10.55
CA PRO A 218 -2.10 30.16 10.90
C PRO A 218 -1.84 30.09 12.41
N PHE A 219 -0.57 30.10 12.80
CA PHE A 219 -0.22 30.23 14.21
C PHE A 219 -0.57 31.66 14.73
N PRO A 220 -1.28 31.77 15.85
CA PRO A 220 -1.67 33.06 16.40
C PRO A 220 -0.49 33.99 16.69
N GLY A 221 -0.50 35.22 16.16
CA GLY A 221 0.58 36.18 16.36
C GLY A 221 1.81 35.97 15.49
N ASP A 222 1.77 35.02 14.57
CA ASP A 222 2.87 34.78 13.65
C ASP A 222 2.96 35.88 12.59
N THR A 223 3.91 36.77 12.77
CA THR A 223 4.38 37.72 11.75
C THR A 223 5.78 37.35 11.26
N ALA A 224 6.37 36.29 11.83
CA ALA A 224 7.70 35.82 11.46
C ALA A 224 7.69 35.20 10.07
N VAL A 225 8.66 35.59 9.28
CA VAL A 225 8.85 35.05 7.94
C VAL A 225 9.35 33.63 8.05
N THR A 226 8.44 32.70 7.86
CA THR A 226 8.77 31.27 7.79
C THR A 226 9.24 30.88 6.38
N ASP A 227 9.35 31.81 5.44
CA ASP A 227 9.52 31.54 4.01
C ASP A 227 10.84 32.09 3.44
N GLU A 228 11.85 32.29 4.28
CA GLU A 228 13.18 32.75 3.80
C GLU A 228 13.87 31.70 2.91
N TYR A 229 13.53 30.43 3.09
CA TYR A 229 13.86 29.34 2.19
C TYR A 229 12.69 29.06 1.26
N ASN A 230 12.53 29.93 0.29
CA ASN A 230 11.67 29.65 -0.87
C ASN A 230 12.25 28.42 -1.58
N LEU A 231 12.02 27.24 -0.99
CA LEU A 231 12.34 25.96 -1.59
C LEU A 231 11.40 25.73 -2.78
N ASN A 232 11.49 26.61 -3.80
CA ASN A 232 10.79 26.47 -5.09
C ASN A 232 11.01 25.09 -5.74
N ILE A 233 11.92 24.30 -5.18
CA ILE A 233 12.15 22.90 -5.49
C ILE A 233 11.16 21.94 -4.83
N ILE A 234 10.45 22.35 -3.77
CA ILE A 234 9.42 21.51 -3.13
C ILE A 234 8.06 21.98 -3.65
N PRO A 235 7.34 21.14 -4.43
CA PRO A 235 6.01 21.47 -4.91
C PRO A 235 5.06 21.71 -3.73
N ARG A 236 4.38 22.87 -3.71
CA ARG A 236 3.34 23.18 -2.75
C ARG A 236 1.98 23.11 -3.43
N ASN A 237 1.01 22.52 -2.76
CA ASN A 237 -0.39 22.70 -3.12
C ASN A 237 -0.86 24.03 -2.53
N THR A 238 -1.68 24.76 -3.27
CA THR A 238 -2.28 26.02 -2.79
C THR A 238 -3.46 25.81 -1.83
N SER A 239 -3.81 24.55 -1.56
CA SER A 239 -4.86 24.21 -0.60
C SER A 239 -4.42 24.53 0.84
N ASN A 240 -5.37 25.04 1.62
CA ASN A 240 -5.24 25.20 3.06
C ASN A 240 -5.70 23.93 3.82
N ARG A 241 -5.64 22.77 3.17
CA ARG A 241 -6.05 21.47 3.71
C ARG A 241 -5.02 20.40 3.39
N ARG A 242 -5.11 19.28 4.11
CA ARG A 242 -4.30 18.08 3.93
C ARG A 242 -5.20 16.83 3.95
N GLY A 243 -4.76 15.78 3.26
CA GLY A 243 -5.46 14.49 3.24
C GLY A 243 -6.66 14.44 2.29
N GLY A 244 -6.67 15.29 1.26
CA GLY A 244 -7.64 15.23 0.17
C GLY A 244 -7.33 14.15 -0.84
N THR A 245 -8.25 13.94 -1.78
CA THR A 245 -8.14 12.98 -2.89
C THR A 245 -8.49 13.69 -4.19
N ASP A 246 -7.65 13.52 -5.22
CA ASP A 246 -7.93 13.97 -6.58
C ASP A 246 -7.29 12.98 -7.56
N THR A 247 -8.09 12.05 -8.08
CA THR A 247 -7.62 10.96 -8.93
C THR A 247 -8.51 10.79 -10.15
N TYR A 248 -7.90 10.32 -11.23
CA TYR A 248 -8.64 9.77 -12.35
C TYR A 248 -7.90 8.57 -12.95
N THR A 249 -8.68 7.59 -13.39
CA THR A 249 -8.18 6.35 -13.98
C THR A 249 -8.99 6.00 -15.22
N PHE A 250 -8.29 5.55 -16.27
CA PHE A 250 -8.88 5.02 -17.49
C PHE A 250 -8.36 3.61 -17.73
N ARG A 251 -9.22 2.74 -18.25
CA ARG A 251 -8.84 1.41 -18.69
C ARG A 251 -9.57 1.04 -19.97
N GLY A 252 -8.83 0.56 -20.97
CA GLY A 252 -9.36 -0.06 -22.17
C GLY A 252 -9.00 -1.53 -22.23
N LYS A 253 -9.93 -2.38 -22.63
CA LYS A 253 -9.73 -3.83 -22.80
C LYS A 253 -10.25 -4.30 -24.15
N LEU A 254 -9.55 -5.26 -24.75
CA LEU A 254 -9.97 -6.01 -25.93
C LEU A 254 -9.89 -7.51 -25.61
N LYS A 255 -10.90 -8.25 -25.98
CA LYS A 255 -10.94 -9.71 -25.95
C LYS A 255 -11.26 -10.22 -27.33
N TRP A 256 -10.38 -11.04 -27.88
CA TRP A 256 -10.56 -11.65 -29.19
C TRP A 256 -10.53 -13.16 -29.07
N GLN A 257 -11.57 -13.82 -29.54
CA GLN A 257 -11.77 -15.28 -29.54
C GLN A 257 -12.00 -15.77 -30.98
N PRO A 258 -10.92 -15.88 -31.79
CA PRO A 258 -11.05 -16.29 -33.17
C PRO A 258 -11.49 -17.75 -33.34
N SER A 259 -11.27 -18.57 -32.31
CA SER A 259 -11.72 -19.96 -32.23
C SER A 259 -11.97 -20.37 -30.78
N ASP A 260 -12.62 -21.49 -30.54
CA ASP A 260 -12.93 -22.00 -29.19
C ASP A 260 -11.67 -22.22 -28.35
N GLY A 261 -10.58 -22.70 -28.95
CA GLY A 261 -9.32 -22.99 -28.26
C GLY A 261 -8.32 -21.83 -28.20
N LEU A 262 -8.66 -20.60 -28.66
CA LEU A 262 -7.75 -19.46 -28.65
C LEU A 262 -8.45 -18.20 -28.13
N THR A 263 -7.93 -17.65 -27.03
CA THR A 263 -8.37 -16.35 -26.49
C THR A 263 -7.18 -15.41 -26.31
N LEU A 264 -7.30 -14.21 -26.89
CA LEU A 264 -6.35 -13.13 -26.70
C LEU A 264 -7.02 -12.00 -25.90
N ARG A 265 -6.33 -11.48 -24.88
CA ARG A 265 -6.75 -10.33 -24.08
C ARG A 265 -5.67 -9.27 -24.12
N LEU A 266 -6.06 -8.04 -24.39
CA LEU A 266 -5.19 -6.87 -24.31
C LEU A 266 -5.85 -5.85 -23.40
N ALA A 267 -5.10 -5.32 -22.44
CA ALA A 267 -5.54 -4.26 -21.54
C ALA A 267 -4.52 -3.13 -21.51
N ALA A 268 -5.00 -1.89 -21.48
CA ALA A 268 -4.21 -0.70 -21.25
C ALA A 268 -4.86 0.10 -20.13
N ASP A 269 -4.08 0.56 -19.16
CA ASP A 269 -4.56 1.41 -18.07
C ASP A 269 -3.67 2.65 -17.88
N TYR A 270 -4.29 3.73 -17.43
CA TYR A 270 -3.64 4.95 -17.02
C TYR A 270 -4.31 5.49 -15.76
N SER A 271 -3.53 5.89 -14.75
CA SER A 271 -4.04 6.55 -13.55
C SER A 271 -3.17 7.75 -13.20
N LYS A 272 -3.80 8.82 -12.73
CA LYS A 272 -3.13 9.98 -12.12
C LYS A 272 -3.83 10.35 -10.83
N ALA A 273 -3.04 10.50 -9.77
CA ALA A 273 -3.39 11.22 -8.56
C ALA A 273 -2.56 12.50 -8.52
N ASP A 274 -3.15 13.65 -8.15
CA ASP A 274 -2.46 14.92 -7.92
C ASP A 274 -3.13 15.59 -6.72
N GLU A 275 -2.72 15.17 -5.55
CA GLU A 275 -3.44 15.32 -4.29
C GLU A 275 -2.68 16.21 -3.32
N GLU A 276 -3.38 16.66 -2.28
CA GLU A 276 -2.74 17.17 -1.08
C GLU A 276 -1.89 16.05 -0.43
N ALA A 277 -0.80 16.41 0.26
CA ALA A 277 -0.07 15.44 1.09
C ALA A 277 -0.96 14.92 2.22
N GLY A 278 -0.57 13.80 2.83
CA GLY A 278 -1.26 13.22 3.97
C GLY A 278 -1.41 14.20 5.13
N ALA A 279 -2.47 14.04 5.89
CA ALA A 279 -2.65 14.78 7.13
C ALA A 279 -1.49 14.52 8.08
N VAL A 280 -1.06 15.55 8.81
CA VAL A 280 0.02 15.46 9.80
C VAL A 280 -0.35 16.26 11.04
N SER A 281 -0.27 15.60 12.20
CA SER A 281 -0.46 16.22 13.51
C SER A 281 0.79 16.03 14.36
N LEU A 282 1.38 17.12 14.84
CA LEU A 282 2.46 17.09 15.82
C LEU A 282 1.90 16.59 17.14
N VAL A 283 2.53 15.58 17.77
CA VAL A 283 2.05 14.98 19.04
C VAL A 283 3.08 14.99 20.16
N ALA A 284 4.36 15.17 19.81
CA ALA A 284 5.43 15.33 20.79
C ALA A 284 6.63 16.04 20.18
N THR A 285 7.38 16.77 20.99
CA THR A 285 8.64 17.42 20.59
C THR A 285 9.79 17.05 21.53
N ASP A 286 11.02 17.05 21.00
CA ASP A 286 12.26 16.98 21.78
C ASP A 286 13.17 18.13 21.37
N THR A 287 13.33 19.09 22.27
CA THR A 287 14.13 20.30 22.08
C THR A 287 15.26 20.42 23.09
N ASN A 288 15.69 19.30 23.70
CA ASN A 288 16.75 19.30 24.72
C ASN A 288 18.14 19.44 24.08
N ALA A 289 18.67 20.68 24.11
CA ALA A 289 20.00 20.98 23.57
C ALA A 289 21.18 20.40 24.40
N MET A 290 20.92 20.01 25.65
CA MET A 290 21.93 19.44 26.55
C MET A 290 21.91 17.90 26.54
N ALA A 291 21.10 17.28 25.68
CA ALA A 291 21.18 15.85 25.48
C ALA A 291 22.56 15.43 24.95
N ALA A 292 22.96 14.19 25.21
CA ALA A 292 24.22 13.63 24.69
C ALA A 292 24.29 13.63 23.14
N ALA A 293 23.11 13.57 22.48
CA ALA A 293 22.95 13.77 21.06
C ALA A 293 21.75 14.72 20.85
N PRO A 294 21.95 16.03 20.73
CA PRO A 294 20.85 16.99 20.58
C PRO A 294 20.17 16.81 19.22
N THR A 295 18.85 16.98 19.22
CA THR A 295 18.05 16.94 18.00
C THR A 295 18.32 18.15 17.09
N TYR A 296 18.01 18.07 15.82
CA TYR A 296 18.07 19.21 14.90
C TYR A 296 17.18 20.37 15.34
N ALA A 297 16.00 20.08 15.92
CA ALA A 297 15.14 21.09 16.53
C ALA A 297 15.78 21.79 17.73
N ALA A 298 16.46 21.05 18.60
CA ALA A 298 17.19 21.58 19.74
C ALA A 298 18.37 22.46 19.31
N VAL A 299 19.14 22.03 18.32
CA VAL A 299 20.21 22.80 17.71
C VAL A 299 19.66 24.09 17.07
N TYR A 300 18.57 24.00 16.30
CA TYR A 300 17.90 25.16 15.72
C TYR A 300 17.48 26.18 16.78
N ASN A 301 16.76 25.71 17.81
CA ASN A 301 16.33 26.59 18.91
C ASN A 301 17.54 27.26 19.60
N SER A 302 18.61 26.51 19.81
CA SER A 302 19.84 27.05 20.41
C SER A 302 20.46 28.13 19.55
N CYS A 303 20.57 27.91 18.23
CA CYS A 303 21.16 28.86 17.30
C CYS A 303 20.40 30.19 17.24
N ILE A 304 19.05 30.18 17.39
CA ILE A 304 18.24 31.41 17.27
C ILE A 304 17.96 32.10 18.59
N SER A 305 18.06 31.44 19.75
CA SER A 305 17.65 31.99 21.05
C SER A 305 18.77 32.07 22.10
N ALA A 306 19.81 31.24 21.98
CA ALA A 306 20.87 31.23 23.00
C ALA A 306 21.82 32.45 22.86
N PRO A 307 22.22 33.08 23.97
CA PRO A 307 23.20 34.16 23.95
C PRO A 307 24.52 33.73 23.33
N PRO A 308 25.16 34.59 22.49
CA PRO A 308 26.42 34.24 21.79
C PRO A 308 27.56 33.79 22.72
N ALA A 309 27.58 34.25 23.95
CA ALA A 309 28.57 33.85 24.94
C ALA A 309 28.58 32.34 25.27
N LEU A 310 27.44 31.65 25.11
CA LEU A 310 27.30 30.21 25.36
C LEU A 310 28.00 29.35 24.29
N PHE A 311 28.25 29.89 23.10
CA PHE A 311 28.97 29.22 22.01
C PHE A 311 30.48 29.49 22.03
N GLY A 312 30.97 30.36 22.94
CA GLY A 312 32.39 30.65 23.07
C GLY A 312 33.17 29.49 23.67
N THR A 313 34.53 29.60 23.61
CA THR A 313 35.44 28.61 24.18
C THR A 313 35.16 28.37 25.65
N GLY A 314 34.85 27.11 26.04
CA GLY A 314 34.46 26.74 27.41
C GLY A 314 32.99 26.97 27.74
N GLY A 315 32.19 27.53 26.85
CA GLY A 315 30.74 27.62 27.01
C GLY A 315 30.03 26.28 26.83
N PRO A 316 28.86 26.11 27.46
CA PRO A 316 28.13 24.82 27.41
C PRO A 316 27.63 24.42 26.02
N LEU A 317 27.49 25.36 25.08
CA LEU A 317 27.09 25.13 23.70
C LEU A 317 28.26 25.33 22.72
N ALA A 318 29.52 25.32 23.18
CA ALA A 318 30.71 25.53 22.35
C ALA A 318 30.79 24.49 21.20
N PHE A 319 30.28 23.27 21.40
CA PHE A 319 30.19 22.22 20.35
C PHE A 319 29.27 22.56 19.20
N LEU A 320 28.31 23.48 19.40
CA LEU A 320 27.40 23.96 18.34
C LEU A 320 27.96 25.18 17.59
N ALA A 321 29.07 25.77 18.05
CA ALA A 321 29.68 26.94 17.40
C ALA A 321 29.94 26.76 15.88
N PRO A 322 30.37 25.57 15.38
CA PRO A 322 30.55 25.34 13.94
C PRO A 322 29.27 25.48 13.13
N ILE A 323 28.10 25.34 13.79
CA ILE A 323 26.78 25.41 13.14
C ILE A 323 26.13 26.76 13.39
N CYS A 324 26.11 27.24 14.65
CA CYS A 324 25.40 28.42 15.11
C CYS A 324 26.25 29.71 15.12
N GLY A 325 27.44 29.71 14.57
CA GLY A 325 28.34 30.87 14.62
C GLY A 325 27.76 32.15 13.99
N PRO A 326 28.18 33.35 14.41
CA PRO A 326 27.57 34.64 14.03
C PRO A 326 27.62 34.97 12.53
N ARG A 327 28.20 34.14 11.72
CA ARG A 327 28.22 34.22 10.24
C ARG A 327 27.62 33.02 9.57
N GLY A 328 26.61 32.40 10.23
CA GLY A 328 26.00 31.21 9.74
C GLY A 328 27.06 30.23 9.29
N GLY A 329 27.62 29.39 10.16
CA GLY A 329 28.82 28.58 9.96
C GLY A 329 28.97 27.89 8.61
N GLY A 330 28.85 28.65 7.55
CA GLY A 330 29.13 28.18 6.21
C GLY A 330 30.54 27.65 6.19
N VAL A 331 30.70 26.35 5.93
CA VAL A 331 32.01 25.85 5.56
C VAL A 331 32.46 26.69 4.36
N PRO A 332 33.65 27.32 4.37
CA PRO A 332 34.19 27.93 3.19
C PRO A 332 34.15 26.89 2.07
N GLY A 333 33.38 27.11 1.03
CA GLY A 333 33.23 26.18 -0.07
C GLY A 333 32.14 25.11 0.05
N GLY A 334 31.22 25.18 1.04
CA GLY A 334 30.10 24.25 1.14
C GLY A 334 29.20 24.33 -0.11
N ALA A 335 29.00 23.20 -0.77
CA ALA A 335 28.09 23.10 -1.90
C ALA A 335 26.66 23.33 -1.40
N THR A 336 25.97 24.31 -1.98
CA THR A 336 24.53 24.49 -1.78
C THR A 336 23.78 23.81 -2.91
N LEU A 337 22.56 23.32 -2.65
CA LEU A 337 21.69 22.93 -3.77
C LEU A 337 21.49 24.13 -4.69
N PRO A 338 21.48 23.91 -6.03
CA PRO A 338 21.17 24.99 -6.96
C PRO A 338 19.84 25.64 -6.56
N GLY A 339 19.87 26.97 -6.27
CA GLY A 339 18.73 27.74 -5.84
C GLY A 339 18.59 27.99 -4.33
N LEU A 340 19.47 27.39 -3.50
CA LEU A 340 19.60 27.76 -2.09
C LEU A 340 20.78 28.72 -1.91
N ALA A 341 20.51 29.96 -1.53
CA ALA A 341 21.54 30.87 -1.05
C ALA A 341 22.16 30.29 0.22
N GLY A 342 23.46 30.56 0.45
CA GLY A 342 24.17 30.07 1.64
C GLY A 342 23.37 30.37 2.91
N TYR A 343 23.25 29.36 3.76
CA TYR A 343 22.46 29.40 4.98
C TYR A 343 22.94 30.51 5.91
N ASN A 344 22.09 31.47 6.21
CA ASN A 344 22.37 32.55 7.13
C ASN A 344 21.51 32.41 8.39
N PHE A 345 22.08 31.88 9.46
CA PHE A 345 21.39 31.73 10.75
C PHE A 345 21.22 33.07 11.48
N THR A 346 20.85 34.12 10.78
CA THR A 346 20.54 35.39 11.45
C THR A 346 19.12 35.35 12.00
N ASN A 347 18.96 35.70 13.25
CA ASN A 347 17.63 35.87 13.87
C ASN A 347 17.01 37.27 13.55
N ASN A 348 17.15 37.72 12.30
CA ASN A 348 16.61 38.98 11.82
C ASN A 348 15.95 38.79 10.43
N PRO A 349 14.63 38.76 10.31
CA PRO A 349 13.63 38.96 11.41
C PRO A 349 13.65 37.86 12.47
N PRO A 350 13.06 38.10 13.66
CA PRO A 350 12.97 37.09 14.71
C PRO A 350 12.31 35.80 14.21
N ARG A 351 12.93 34.66 14.49
CA ARG A 351 12.40 33.35 14.17
C ARG A 351 11.67 32.75 15.36
N LEU A 352 10.70 31.89 15.10
CA LEU A 352 9.98 31.15 16.12
C LEU A 352 10.80 29.94 16.59
N THR A 353 10.88 29.73 17.91
CA THR A 353 11.44 28.50 18.47
C THR A 353 10.44 27.36 18.31
N PHE A 354 10.93 26.17 17.94
CA PHE A 354 10.13 24.96 17.87
C PHE A 354 9.85 24.40 19.27
N GLY A 355 8.64 23.84 19.47
CA GLY A 355 8.25 23.22 20.73
C GLY A 355 6.77 22.84 20.77
N ASP A 356 6.31 22.41 21.93
CA ASP A 356 4.96 21.88 22.19
C ASP A 356 3.84 22.89 21.94
N GLN A 357 4.13 24.21 21.85
CA GLN A 357 3.14 25.24 21.51
C GLN A 357 2.51 25.06 20.13
N TYR A 358 3.06 24.17 19.28
CA TYR A 358 2.52 23.85 17.97
C TYR A 358 1.71 22.56 17.94
N ILE A 359 1.56 21.89 19.06
CA ILE A 359 0.61 20.77 19.21
C ILE A 359 -0.78 21.37 19.27
N THR A 360 -1.65 21.02 18.32
CA THR A 360 -3.04 21.51 18.26
C THR A 360 -3.97 20.66 19.13
N ASP A 361 -4.92 21.30 19.82
CA ASP A 361 -5.96 20.59 20.58
C ASP A 361 -6.95 19.83 19.68
N ASP A 362 -7.16 20.32 18.46
CA ASP A 362 -8.04 19.69 17.47
C ASP A 362 -7.22 18.91 16.45
N ILE A 363 -7.40 17.60 16.43
CA ILE A 363 -6.70 16.65 15.53
C ILE A 363 -6.99 16.90 14.04
N ASP A 364 -8.05 17.65 13.71
CA ASP A 364 -8.39 18.05 12.34
C ASP A 364 -7.78 19.40 11.93
N THR A 365 -6.85 19.92 12.75
CA THR A 365 -6.07 21.12 12.47
C THR A 365 -4.57 20.86 12.57
N THR A 366 -3.78 21.69 11.90
CA THR A 366 -2.31 21.65 11.96
C THR A 366 -1.75 23.05 11.64
N TYR A 367 -0.57 23.36 12.17
CA TYR A 367 0.18 24.55 11.79
C TYR A 367 1.14 24.31 10.63
N ALA A 368 1.21 23.09 10.10
CA ALA A 368 2.08 22.71 8.97
C ALA A 368 1.97 23.68 7.79
N ASN A 369 3.05 24.33 7.41
CA ASN A 369 3.08 25.29 6.30
C ASN A 369 3.97 24.85 5.14
N GLY A 370 4.64 23.72 5.27
CA GLY A 370 5.64 23.20 4.36
C GLY A 370 5.08 22.50 3.12
N ALA A 371 5.82 21.54 2.64
CA ALA A 371 5.49 20.75 1.46
C ALA A 371 4.14 20.03 1.62
N ASN A 372 3.25 20.21 0.63
CA ASN A 372 1.89 19.68 0.68
C ASN A 372 1.45 19.19 -0.71
N ARG A 373 2.12 18.19 -1.27
CA ARG A 373 1.72 17.62 -2.56
C ARG A 373 2.09 16.16 -2.69
N SER A 374 1.15 15.37 -3.18
CA SER A 374 1.37 13.98 -3.59
C SER A 374 0.89 13.80 -5.04
N MET A 375 1.82 13.56 -5.96
CA MET A 375 1.51 13.28 -7.35
C MET A 375 2.04 11.91 -7.73
N VAL A 376 1.14 11.02 -8.18
CA VAL A 376 1.46 9.69 -8.67
C VAL A 376 0.81 9.49 -10.04
N LYS A 377 1.59 9.05 -11.03
CA LYS A 377 1.12 8.66 -12.36
C LYS A 377 1.55 7.24 -12.64
N THR A 378 0.61 6.43 -13.07
CA THR A 378 0.87 5.06 -13.52
C THR A 378 0.28 4.82 -14.88
N TRP A 379 0.91 4.00 -15.69
CA TRP A 379 0.29 3.43 -16.88
C TRP A 379 0.83 2.04 -17.12
N GLY A 380 0.05 1.20 -17.78
CA GLY A 380 0.42 -0.17 -18.05
C GLY A 380 -0.22 -0.74 -19.31
N LEU A 381 0.45 -1.76 -19.84
CA LEU A 381 -0.04 -2.63 -20.90
C LEU A 381 0.05 -4.08 -20.43
N THR A 382 -1.03 -4.83 -20.59
CA THR A 382 -1.10 -6.25 -20.28
C THR A 382 -1.61 -7.01 -21.49
N GLY A 383 -0.86 -8.01 -21.93
CA GLY A 383 -1.28 -8.95 -22.97
C GLY A 383 -1.38 -10.35 -22.39
N GLN A 384 -2.49 -11.04 -22.62
CA GLN A 384 -2.68 -12.43 -22.24
C GLN A 384 -3.11 -13.24 -23.45
N ILE A 385 -2.52 -14.42 -23.60
CA ILE A 385 -2.87 -15.39 -24.66
C ILE A 385 -3.13 -16.72 -23.96
N ASP A 386 -4.31 -17.27 -24.17
CA ASP A 386 -4.70 -18.60 -23.71
C ASP A 386 -4.92 -19.47 -24.95
N VAL A 387 -4.21 -20.60 -25.05
CA VAL A 387 -4.26 -21.52 -26.18
C VAL A 387 -4.46 -22.95 -25.69
N GLU A 388 -5.49 -23.62 -26.15
CA GLU A 388 -5.64 -25.07 -25.96
C GLU A 388 -4.80 -25.78 -27.03
N LEU A 389 -3.70 -26.39 -26.62
CA LEU A 389 -2.78 -27.12 -27.51
C LEU A 389 -3.32 -28.52 -27.83
N THR A 390 -3.92 -29.13 -26.83
CA THR A 390 -4.64 -30.44 -26.90
C THR A 390 -5.75 -30.41 -25.84
N ASP A 391 -6.61 -31.43 -25.84
CA ASP A 391 -7.66 -31.61 -24.81
C ASP A 391 -7.10 -31.66 -23.37
N HIS A 392 -5.81 -31.90 -23.22
CA HIS A 392 -5.13 -32.09 -21.93
C HIS A 392 -4.04 -31.06 -21.64
N VAL A 393 -3.70 -30.21 -22.58
CA VAL A 393 -2.59 -29.24 -22.42
C VAL A 393 -3.01 -27.88 -22.93
N ALA A 394 -3.02 -26.89 -22.05
CA ALA A 394 -3.23 -25.49 -22.38
C ALA A 394 -1.97 -24.66 -22.09
N LEU A 395 -1.67 -23.71 -22.97
CA LEU A 395 -0.61 -22.72 -22.80
C LEU A 395 -1.24 -21.37 -22.48
N LYS A 396 -0.77 -20.76 -21.42
CA LYS A 396 -1.11 -19.38 -21.05
C LYS A 396 0.15 -18.51 -21.05
N SER A 397 0.12 -17.39 -21.78
CA SER A 397 1.19 -16.40 -21.79
C SER A 397 0.67 -15.10 -21.21
N ILE A 398 1.39 -14.51 -20.24
CA ILE A 398 1.05 -13.21 -19.64
C ILE A 398 2.24 -12.28 -19.80
N THR A 399 2.05 -11.18 -20.53
CA THR A 399 3.06 -10.13 -20.73
C THR A 399 2.59 -8.86 -20.07
N GLY A 400 3.44 -8.24 -19.24
CA GLY A 400 3.14 -6.99 -18.56
C GLY A 400 4.25 -5.96 -18.76
N TYR A 401 3.86 -4.71 -19.06
CA TYR A 401 4.73 -3.53 -19.01
C TYR A 401 4.04 -2.44 -18.21
N ARG A 402 4.76 -1.82 -17.25
CA ARG A 402 4.23 -0.71 -16.45
C ARG A 402 5.28 0.36 -16.21
N GLU A 403 4.80 1.61 -16.09
CA GLU A 403 5.61 2.72 -15.59
C GLU A 403 4.90 3.40 -14.42
N VAL A 404 5.70 3.79 -13.41
CA VAL A 404 5.27 4.62 -12.27
C VAL A 404 6.15 5.86 -12.22
N ARG A 405 5.51 7.03 -12.04
CA ARG A 405 6.17 8.29 -11.73
C ARG A 405 5.50 8.90 -10.53
N ALA A 406 6.27 9.25 -9.52
CA ALA A 406 5.76 9.92 -8.33
C ALA A 406 6.65 11.10 -7.97
N ASP A 407 5.99 12.20 -7.58
CA ASP A 407 6.59 13.35 -6.91
C ASP A 407 5.83 13.54 -5.60
N LEU A 408 6.45 13.18 -4.48
CA LEU A 408 5.85 13.19 -3.14
C LEU A 408 6.59 14.22 -2.30
N ALA A 409 5.88 15.22 -1.83
CA ALA A 409 6.43 16.27 -0.99
C ALA A 409 5.59 16.42 0.27
N ASN A 410 6.23 16.26 1.44
CA ASN A 410 5.53 16.24 2.71
C ASN A 410 6.29 17.05 3.76
N ASP A 411 5.53 17.90 4.45
CA ASP A 411 5.89 18.46 5.75
C ASP A 411 5.61 17.39 6.80
N ILE A 412 6.61 17.03 7.59
CA ILE A 412 6.53 15.95 8.57
C ILE A 412 6.74 16.44 10.01
N ASP A 413 6.67 17.73 10.27
CA ASP A 413 6.79 18.30 11.63
C ASP A 413 5.49 18.95 12.14
N GLY A 414 4.58 19.34 11.26
CA GLY A 414 3.30 19.93 11.64
C GLY A 414 3.39 21.34 12.21
N ALA A 415 4.54 22.04 12.10
CA ALA A 415 4.81 23.35 12.66
C ALA A 415 4.78 24.47 11.60
N PRO A 416 4.68 25.74 12.00
CA PRO A 416 4.69 26.87 11.06
C PRO A 416 6.10 27.20 10.52
N MET A 417 7.17 26.60 11.06
CA MET A 417 8.52 26.65 10.52
C MET A 417 8.92 25.28 9.97
N MET A 418 9.87 25.21 9.05
CA MET A 418 10.36 23.98 8.48
C MET A 418 11.37 23.29 9.42
N ILE A 419 10.88 22.44 10.33
CA ILE A 419 11.75 21.57 11.12
C ILE A 419 12.07 20.28 10.36
N ALA A 420 11.10 19.73 9.61
CA ALA A 420 11.38 18.59 8.75
C ALA A 420 10.45 18.54 7.54
N SER A 421 11.03 18.61 6.35
CA SER A 421 10.31 18.42 5.09
C SER A 421 11.04 17.42 4.20
N THR A 422 10.28 16.62 3.46
CA THR A 422 10.82 15.59 2.57
C THR A 422 10.30 15.75 1.15
N LEU A 423 11.14 15.36 0.19
CA LEU A 423 10.78 15.24 -1.21
C LEU A 423 11.29 13.90 -1.75
N ALA A 424 10.39 13.10 -2.32
CA ALA A 424 10.77 11.92 -3.08
C ALA A 424 10.30 12.03 -4.52
N ARG A 425 11.17 11.69 -5.47
CA ARG A 425 10.87 11.52 -6.89
C ARG A 425 11.20 10.12 -7.30
N LEU A 426 10.19 9.40 -7.77
CA LEU A 426 10.32 8.03 -8.25
C LEU A 426 10.02 7.98 -9.74
N ARG A 427 10.88 7.26 -10.48
CA ARG A 427 10.63 6.86 -11.87
C ARG A 427 10.95 5.39 -11.99
N GLU A 428 9.94 4.59 -12.21
CA GLU A 428 10.04 3.14 -12.31
C GLU A 428 9.51 2.66 -13.66
N LYS A 429 10.16 1.63 -14.20
CA LYS A 429 9.74 0.88 -15.38
C LYS A 429 9.90 -0.60 -15.09
N GLN A 430 8.88 -1.38 -15.33
CA GLN A 430 8.91 -2.83 -15.18
C GLN A 430 8.41 -3.54 -16.44
N PHE A 431 8.96 -4.72 -16.66
CA PHE A 431 8.51 -5.68 -17.66
C PHE A 431 8.46 -7.07 -17.03
N SER A 432 7.41 -7.82 -17.31
CA SER A 432 7.27 -9.21 -16.89
C SER A 432 6.75 -10.08 -18.04
N GLN A 433 7.20 -11.32 -18.09
CA GLN A 433 6.72 -12.36 -18.97
C GLN A 433 6.56 -13.65 -18.17
N GLU A 434 5.38 -14.24 -18.23
CA GLU A 434 5.07 -15.54 -17.65
C GLU A 434 4.52 -16.46 -18.73
N LEU A 435 5.06 -17.69 -18.81
CA LEU A 435 4.52 -18.76 -19.62
C LEU A 435 4.09 -19.89 -18.69
N GLN A 436 2.87 -20.37 -18.82
CA GLN A 436 2.28 -21.42 -18.01
C GLN A 436 1.77 -22.53 -18.93
N PHE A 437 2.22 -23.74 -18.69
CA PHE A 437 1.68 -24.94 -19.30
C PHE A 437 0.76 -25.61 -18.26
N ASN A 438 -0.53 -25.61 -18.52
CA ASN A 438 -1.53 -26.29 -17.71
C ASN A 438 -1.77 -27.67 -18.31
N ILE A 439 -1.59 -28.70 -17.53
CA ILE A 439 -1.65 -30.09 -17.95
C ILE A 439 -2.67 -30.83 -17.07
N GLU A 440 -3.60 -31.54 -17.72
CA GLU A 440 -4.54 -32.44 -17.08
C GLU A 440 -4.33 -33.85 -17.61
N ALA A 441 -4.19 -34.82 -16.72
CA ALA A 441 -3.88 -36.19 -17.09
C ALA A 441 -4.48 -37.23 -16.13
N PHE A 442 -4.58 -38.47 -16.57
CA PHE A 442 -5.10 -39.58 -15.77
C PHE A 442 -6.53 -39.38 -15.28
N ASP A 443 -7.45 -39.00 -16.21
CA ASP A 443 -8.84 -38.72 -15.89
C ASP A 443 -8.97 -37.63 -14.79
N ASP A 444 -8.30 -36.50 -14.99
CA ASP A 444 -8.21 -35.34 -14.07
C ASP A 444 -7.59 -35.60 -12.70
N ARG A 445 -7.01 -36.77 -12.46
CA ARG A 445 -6.28 -37.11 -11.23
C ARG A 445 -4.97 -36.34 -11.09
N LEU A 446 -4.35 -35.92 -12.18
CA LEU A 446 -3.18 -35.06 -12.17
C LEU A 446 -3.52 -33.71 -12.81
N LYS A 447 -3.46 -32.66 -12.02
CA LYS A 447 -3.57 -31.26 -12.48
C LYS A 447 -2.25 -30.56 -12.21
N SER A 448 -1.50 -30.26 -13.28
CA SER A 448 -0.14 -29.72 -13.19
C SER A 448 -0.03 -28.36 -13.87
N VAL A 449 0.70 -27.46 -13.25
CA VAL A 449 1.14 -26.18 -13.84
C VAL A 449 2.67 -26.19 -13.88
N PHE A 450 3.24 -26.04 -15.07
CA PHE A 450 4.67 -25.79 -15.25
C PHE A 450 4.84 -24.36 -15.78
N GLY A 451 5.71 -23.57 -15.16
CA GLY A 451 5.84 -22.17 -15.52
C GLY A 451 7.27 -21.66 -15.64
N LEU A 452 7.45 -20.73 -16.58
CA LEU A 452 8.67 -19.96 -16.79
C LEU A 452 8.35 -18.48 -16.54
N TYR A 453 9.20 -17.79 -15.79
CA TYR A 453 8.98 -16.39 -15.42
C TYR A 453 10.24 -15.55 -15.62
N TYR A 454 10.06 -14.39 -16.24
CA TYR A 454 11.06 -13.35 -16.36
C TYR A 454 10.50 -12.02 -15.88
N PHE A 455 11.32 -11.27 -15.13
CA PHE A 455 10.98 -9.93 -14.67
C PHE A 455 12.20 -9.02 -14.75
N ARG A 456 11.98 -7.78 -15.11
CA ARG A 456 12.97 -6.72 -15.04
C ARG A 456 12.34 -5.43 -14.55
N GLU A 457 13.05 -4.75 -13.66
CA GLU A 457 12.67 -3.47 -13.11
C GLU A 457 13.85 -2.50 -13.16
N LYS A 458 13.59 -1.26 -13.52
CA LYS A 458 14.55 -0.16 -13.46
C LYS A 458 13.95 1.00 -12.70
N ASN A 459 14.65 1.44 -11.66
CA ASN A 459 14.26 2.58 -10.84
C ASN A 459 15.30 3.68 -10.91
N GLN A 460 14.83 4.94 -10.95
CA GLN A 460 15.62 6.14 -10.73
C GLN A 460 14.89 6.98 -9.69
N ASN A 461 15.55 7.23 -8.58
CA ASN A 461 14.94 7.86 -7.42
C ASN A 461 15.80 8.99 -6.90
N LEU A 462 15.12 9.94 -6.28
CA LEU A 462 15.70 11.02 -5.52
C LEU A 462 14.91 11.13 -4.22
N GLU A 463 15.58 11.02 -3.09
CA GLU A 463 14.98 11.24 -1.78
C GLU A 463 15.78 12.35 -1.09
N ASN A 464 15.12 13.48 -0.82
CA ASN A 464 15.71 14.61 -0.13
C ASN A 464 15.04 14.80 1.23
N ALA A 465 15.81 15.22 2.20
CA ALA A 465 15.31 15.69 3.48
C ALA A 465 15.92 17.06 3.81
N TYR A 466 15.07 17.94 4.31
CA TYR A 466 15.44 19.28 4.75
C TYR A 466 15.05 19.41 6.21
N LEU A 467 16.04 19.74 7.04
CA LEU A 467 15.86 19.77 8.48
C LEU A 467 16.19 21.17 9.02
N SER A 468 15.38 21.65 9.97
CA SER A 468 15.60 22.86 10.75
C SER A 468 15.99 24.03 9.87
N GLU A 469 15.06 24.41 8.99
CA GLU A 469 15.20 25.49 8.03
C GLU A 469 16.48 25.44 7.18
N GLY A 470 16.92 24.22 6.82
CA GLY A 470 18.07 23.98 5.97
C GLY A 470 19.39 23.76 6.69
N LEU A 471 19.39 23.69 8.03
CA LEU A 471 20.55 23.28 8.82
C LEU A 471 21.06 21.91 8.32
N GLY A 472 20.16 20.93 8.18
CA GLY A 472 20.41 19.67 7.51
C GLY A 472 19.83 19.68 6.10
N GLN A 473 20.66 19.38 5.09
CA GLN A 473 20.26 19.31 3.69
C GLN A 473 20.76 18.02 3.09
N PHE A 474 19.88 17.02 3.02
CA PHE A 474 20.24 15.69 2.53
C PHE A 474 19.72 15.49 1.10
N TYR A 475 20.65 15.14 0.21
CA TYR A 475 20.37 14.86 -1.19
C TYR A 475 20.70 13.39 -1.48
N GLY A 476 19.70 12.57 -1.83
CA GLY A 476 19.83 11.12 -1.91
C GLY A 476 19.39 10.52 -3.26
N PRO A 477 20.15 10.70 -4.36
CA PRO A 477 19.86 10.00 -5.61
C PRO A 477 20.27 8.53 -5.52
N TYR A 478 19.43 7.62 -6.06
CA TYR A 478 19.82 6.22 -6.22
C TYR A 478 19.12 5.56 -7.41
N ARG A 479 19.71 4.45 -7.88
CA ARG A 479 19.22 3.69 -9.04
C ARG A 479 19.31 2.20 -8.78
N ASN A 480 18.31 1.46 -9.28
CA ASN A 480 18.25 0.00 -9.28
C ASN A 480 18.00 -0.52 -10.70
N ASP A 481 18.67 -1.62 -11.11
CA ASP A 481 18.31 -2.47 -12.27
C ASP A 481 18.24 -3.92 -11.74
N ASN A 482 17.02 -4.38 -11.46
CA ASN A 482 16.74 -5.69 -10.90
C ASN A 482 16.21 -6.61 -11.99
N ARG A 483 16.68 -7.88 -12.00
CA ARG A 483 16.22 -8.92 -12.92
C ARG A 483 15.94 -10.19 -12.13
N SER A 484 14.85 -10.86 -12.44
CA SER A 484 14.46 -12.13 -11.84
C SER A 484 14.13 -13.14 -12.92
N TYR A 485 14.61 -14.35 -12.75
CA TYR A 485 14.35 -15.50 -13.60
C TYR A 485 13.83 -16.62 -12.71
N ALA A 486 12.78 -17.32 -13.13
CA ALA A 486 12.31 -18.46 -12.38
C ALA A 486 11.73 -19.56 -13.27
N VAL A 487 11.84 -20.79 -12.76
CA VAL A 487 11.14 -21.97 -13.24
C VAL A 487 10.37 -22.57 -12.06
N TYR A 488 9.14 -22.99 -12.28
CA TYR A 488 8.31 -23.55 -11.23
C TYR A 488 7.38 -24.64 -11.75
N THR A 489 6.95 -25.48 -10.81
CA THR A 489 5.86 -26.44 -11.04
C THR A 489 4.95 -26.51 -9.82
N HIS A 490 3.68 -26.79 -10.08
CA HIS A 490 2.67 -26.99 -9.05
C HIS A 490 1.74 -28.11 -9.51
N ASN A 491 1.63 -29.16 -8.70
CA ASN A 491 0.96 -30.37 -9.08
C ASN A 491 -0.05 -30.76 -8.01
N ASN A 492 -1.31 -30.93 -8.40
CA ASN A 492 -2.36 -31.51 -7.57
C ASN A 492 -2.60 -32.93 -8.06
N ILE A 493 -2.45 -33.91 -7.18
CA ILE A 493 -2.46 -35.34 -7.47
C ILE A 493 -3.60 -35.98 -6.66
N GLY A 494 -4.70 -36.32 -7.31
CA GLY A 494 -5.80 -37.09 -6.71
C GLY A 494 -5.43 -38.55 -6.58
N LEU A 495 -5.10 -39.00 -5.37
CA LEU A 495 -4.79 -40.42 -5.09
C LEU A 495 -6.05 -41.26 -4.98
N THR A 496 -7.11 -40.65 -4.45
CA THR A 496 -8.47 -41.19 -4.42
C THR A 496 -9.46 -40.09 -4.72
N ASP A 497 -10.75 -40.34 -4.78
CA ASP A 497 -11.79 -39.32 -4.95
C ASP A 497 -11.87 -38.40 -3.73
N GLN A 498 -11.37 -38.82 -2.59
CA GLN A 498 -11.39 -38.03 -1.34
C GLN A 498 -10.04 -37.45 -0.93
N PHE A 499 -8.94 -38.04 -1.38
CA PHE A 499 -7.58 -37.69 -0.91
C PHE A 499 -6.69 -37.24 -2.03
N SER A 500 -6.17 -36.00 -1.93
CA SER A 500 -5.26 -35.42 -2.89
C SER A 500 -4.01 -34.85 -2.21
N LEU A 501 -2.92 -34.79 -2.98
CA LEU A 501 -1.64 -34.19 -2.59
C LEU A 501 -1.32 -33.00 -3.48
N THR A 502 -0.76 -31.96 -2.88
CA THR A 502 -0.20 -30.80 -3.57
C THR A 502 1.31 -30.79 -3.45
N LEU A 503 2.02 -30.75 -4.57
CA LEU A 503 3.48 -30.65 -4.64
C LEU A 503 3.88 -29.45 -5.50
N GLY A 504 4.51 -28.44 -4.90
CA GLY A 504 5.00 -27.26 -5.59
C GLY A 504 6.50 -27.05 -5.37
N ALA A 505 7.20 -26.61 -6.41
CA ALA A 505 8.60 -26.23 -6.34
C ALA A 505 8.89 -25.06 -7.27
N ARG A 506 9.75 -24.14 -6.83
CA ARG A 506 10.22 -23.00 -7.63
C ARG A 506 11.68 -22.71 -7.34
N TYR A 507 12.45 -22.57 -8.40
CA TYR A 507 13.78 -21.97 -8.34
C TYR A 507 13.72 -20.55 -8.90
N THR A 508 14.24 -19.58 -8.16
CA THR A 508 14.31 -18.17 -8.55
C THR A 508 15.74 -17.67 -8.43
N LYS A 509 16.19 -16.95 -9.45
CA LYS A 509 17.48 -16.26 -9.46
C LYS A 509 17.28 -14.77 -9.68
N ASP A 510 17.59 -13.98 -8.64
CA ASP A 510 17.54 -12.52 -8.67
C ASP A 510 18.94 -11.94 -8.90
N LYS A 511 19.06 -10.97 -9.81
CA LYS A 511 20.27 -10.19 -10.04
C LYS A 511 19.96 -8.73 -9.78
N LYS A 512 20.73 -8.08 -8.91
CA LYS A 512 20.56 -6.68 -8.54
C LYS A 512 21.77 -5.86 -8.90
N ARG A 513 21.53 -4.68 -9.50
CA ARG A 513 22.53 -3.64 -9.67
C ARG A 513 22.03 -2.39 -8.97
N PHE A 514 22.89 -1.80 -8.18
CA PHE A 514 22.53 -0.68 -7.33
C PHE A 514 23.64 0.38 -7.33
N SER A 515 23.25 1.66 -7.36
CA SER A 515 24.13 2.78 -7.10
C SER A 515 23.40 3.88 -6.35
N ALA A 516 24.05 4.53 -5.40
CA ALA A 516 23.51 5.64 -4.63
C ALA A 516 24.57 6.74 -4.46
N GLY A 517 24.07 7.95 -4.11
CA GLY A 517 24.92 9.12 -4.01
C GLY A 517 24.42 10.08 -2.92
N GLN A 518 24.07 9.55 -1.71
CA GLN A 518 23.62 10.42 -0.64
C GLN A 518 24.72 11.36 -0.18
N SER A 519 24.34 12.64 0.00
CA SER A 519 25.21 13.73 0.47
C SER A 519 24.50 14.54 1.56
N ASP A 520 25.27 15.05 2.52
CA ASP A 520 24.89 16.13 3.45
C ASP A 520 25.48 17.44 2.94
N LEU A 521 24.69 18.19 2.18
CA LEU A 521 25.16 19.36 1.44
C LEU A 521 25.64 20.49 2.34
N ASN A 522 25.19 20.53 3.58
CA ASN A 522 25.58 21.55 4.57
C ASN A 522 26.63 21.06 5.55
N LEU A 523 27.10 19.80 5.41
CA LEU A 523 28.06 19.16 6.32
C LEU A 523 27.58 19.18 7.79
N SER A 524 26.27 19.16 8.02
CA SER A 524 25.69 19.31 9.35
C SER A 524 26.15 18.20 10.30
N LEU A 525 26.20 16.97 9.82
CA LEU A 525 26.63 15.80 10.61
C LEU A 525 28.11 15.84 10.96
N LEU A 526 28.98 16.31 10.01
CA LEU A 526 30.39 16.49 10.25
C LEU A 526 30.64 17.64 11.25
N LYS A 527 29.93 18.77 11.12
CA LYS A 527 29.97 19.92 12.02
C LYS A 527 29.50 19.57 13.45
N LEU A 528 28.52 18.67 13.57
CA LEU A 528 28.05 18.12 14.86
C LEU A 528 29.03 17.10 15.47
N GLY A 529 30.11 16.75 14.75
CA GLY A 529 31.10 15.81 15.24
C GLY A 529 30.61 14.36 15.27
N LEU A 530 29.56 14.01 14.50
CA LEU A 530 29.04 12.65 14.47
C LEU A 530 29.95 11.66 13.74
N PHE A 531 30.87 12.17 12.92
CA PHE A 531 31.99 11.43 12.33
C PHE A 531 33.16 12.37 12.03
N THR A 532 34.32 11.82 11.67
CA THR A 532 35.55 12.56 11.37
C THR A 532 35.85 12.56 9.86
N PRO A 533 36.63 13.52 9.33
CA PRO A 533 36.93 13.61 7.89
C PRO A 533 37.59 12.37 7.29
N ASP A 534 38.34 11.60 8.06
CA ASP A 534 38.99 10.36 7.62
C ASP A 534 37.98 9.21 7.37
N GLN A 535 36.75 9.33 7.86
CA GLN A 535 35.67 8.39 7.63
C GLN A 535 34.90 8.66 6.33
N LEU A 536 35.18 9.78 5.65
CA LEU A 536 34.50 10.14 4.40
C LEU A 536 34.80 9.12 3.28
N PRO A 537 33.78 8.70 2.50
CA PRO A 537 33.98 7.79 1.38
C PRO A 537 34.73 8.41 0.20
N ASP A 538 34.71 9.74 0.09
CA ASP A 538 35.43 10.52 -0.93
C ASP A 538 36.10 11.74 -0.28
N PRO A 539 37.43 11.72 -0.05
CA PRO A 539 38.15 12.87 0.53
C PRO A 539 38.06 14.14 -0.31
N THR A 540 37.70 14.04 -1.61
CA THR A 540 37.58 15.19 -2.51
C THR A 540 36.16 15.80 -2.50
N ASP A 541 35.18 15.08 -1.92
CA ASP A 541 33.82 15.56 -1.77
C ASP A 541 33.36 15.34 -0.30
N PRO A 542 33.60 16.30 0.60
CA PRO A 542 33.26 16.16 2.00
C PRO A 542 31.75 16.09 2.29
N THR A 543 30.90 16.41 1.32
CA THR A 543 29.44 16.29 1.48
C THR A 543 28.95 14.85 1.35
N ARG A 544 29.72 13.99 0.70
CA ARG A 544 29.33 12.64 0.35
C ARG A 544 29.32 11.70 1.56
N LEU A 545 28.19 11.07 1.81
CA LEU A 545 28.00 10.07 2.88
C LEU A 545 28.01 8.63 2.31
N TYR A 546 27.54 8.46 1.08
CA TYR A 546 27.34 7.13 0.49
C TYR A 546 28.59 6.63 -0.24
N PRO A 547 28.98 5.35 -0.06
CA PRO A 547 30.12 4.74 -0.73
C PRO A 547 30.11 4.85 -2.25
N LEU A 548 31.29 5.05 -2.85
CA LEU A 548 31.45 5.17 -4.30
C LEU A 548 31.21 3.85 -5.03
N GLY A 549 30.74 3.95 -6.28
CA GLY A 549 30.68 2.85 -7.24
C GLY A 549 29.33 2.10 -7.30
N GLU A 550 29.19 1.29 -8.34
CA GLU A 550 28.05 0.39 -8.57
C GLU A 550 28.25 -0.91 -7.79
N ARG A 551 27.18 -1.40 -7.18
CA ARG A 551 27.11 -2.71 -6.48
C ARG A 551 26.33 -3.70 -7.32
N ARG A 552 26.75 -4.98 -7.27
CA ARG A 552 26.11 -6.09 -7.99
C ARG A 552 26.01 -7.29 -7.07
N ASP A 553 24.80 -7.79 -6.90
CA ASP A 553 24.53 -9.00 -6.14
C ASP A 553 23.62 -9.95 -6.91
N SER A 554 23.71 -11.24 -6.52
CA SER A 554 22.84 -12.27 -7.02
C SER A 554 22.34 -13.11 -5.85
N TYR A 555 21.04 -13.35 -5.80
CA TYR A 555 20.39 -14.17 -4.80
C TYR A 555 19.67 -15.32 -5.48
N ASP A 556 19.90 -16.53 -4.98
CA ASP A 556 19.27 -17.75 -5.42
C ASP A 556 18.32 -18.24 -4.34
N ASN A 557 17.10 -18.63 -4.72
CA ASN A 557 16.12 -19.18 -3.78
C ASN A 557 15.42 -20.39 -4.37
N PHE A 558 15.27 -21.42 -3.54
CA PHE A 558 14.44 -22.58 -3.83
C PHE A 558 13.29 -22.60 -2.81
N SER A 559 12.06 -22.48 -3.29
CA SER A 559 10.84 -22.52 -2.47
C SER A 559 10.05 -23.78 -2.77
N VAL A 560 9.54 -24.41 -1.73
CA VAL A 560 8.67 -25.59 -1.84
C VAL A 560 7.30 -25.33 -1.22
N ARG A 561 6.32 -26.07 -1.73
CA ARG A 561 5.00 -26.21 -1.15
C ARG A 561 4.63 -27.70 -1.12
N LEU A 562 4.20 -28.16 0.03
CA LEU A 562 3.66 -29.49 0.22
C LEU A 562 2.27 -29.34 0.83
N GLY A 563 1.31 -30.11 0.35
CA GLY A 563 -0.05 -30.09 0.87
C GLY A 563 -0.72 -31.45 0.78
N ALA A 564 -1.66 -31.66 1.65
CA ALA A 564 -2.58 -32.80 1.61
C ALA A 564 -4.00 -32.28 1.90
N GLU A 565 -4.96 -32.77 1.15
CA GLU A 565 -6.37 -32.48 1.35
C GLU A 565 -7.18 -33.76 1.44
N TYR A 566 -8.20 -33.73 2.30
CA TYR A 566 -9.11 -34.82 2.48
C TYR A 566 -10.56 -34.33 2.47
N LYS A 567 -11.33 -34.72 1.45
CA LYS A 567 -12.75 -34.44 1.31
C LYS A 567 -13.53 -35.46 2.14
N VAL A 568 -13.89 -35.06 3.38
CA VAL A 568 -14.70 -35.90 4.28
C VAL A 568 -16.06 -36.17 3.66
N THR A 569 -16.65 -35.12 3.07
CA THR A 569 -17.85 -35.15 2.24
C THR A 569 -17.67 -34.17 1.08
N ARG A 570 -18.67 -34.02 0.19
CA ARG A 570 -18.62 -32.99 -0.87
C ARG A 570 -18.59 -31.55 -0.32
N ASP A 571 -19.11 -31.37 0.90
CA ASP A 571 -19.28 -30.06 1.55
C ASP A 571 -18.26 -29.83 2.69
N ILE A 572 -17.36 -30.78 2.98
CA ILE A 572 -16.37 -30.67 4.06
C ILE A 572 -15.03 -31.14 3.56
N MET A 573 -14.07 -30.22 3.46
CA MET A 573 -12.68 -30.48 3.15
C MET A 573 -11.77 -30.09 4.32
N LEU A 574 -10.89 -30.99 4.71
CA LEU A 574 -9.79 -30.75 5.64
C LEU A 574 -8.50 -30.67 4.85
N TYR A 575 -7.58 -29.81 5.24
CA TYR A 575 -6.27 -29.72 4.58
C TYR A 575 -5.15 -29.41 5.57
N GLY A 576 -3.93 -29.81 5.18
CA GLY A 576 -2.70 -29.41 5.83
C GLY A 576 -1.66 -29.02 4.79
N SER A 577 -0.86 -28.00 5.05
CA SER A 577 0.17 -27.57 4.11
C SER A 577 1.41 -27.01 4.79
N PHE A 578 2.54 -27.15 4.09
CA PHE A 578 3.79 -26.45 4.33
C PHE A 578 4.09 -25.55 3.12
N ALA A 579 4.43 -24.28 3.35
CA ALA A 579 4.74 -23.35 2.28
C ALA A 579 5.89 -22.43 2.67
N GLN A 580 6.74 -22.09 1.70
CA GLN A 580 7.88 -21.23 1.85
C GLN A 580 7.70 -19.94 1.02
N GLY A 581 8.12 -18.82 1.60
CA GLY A 581 8.22 -17.55 0.94
C GLY A 581 9.55 -16.87 1.22
N PHE A 582 9.97 -15.99 0.32
CA PHE A 582 11.18 -15.20 0.50
C PHE A 582 11.02 -13.79 -0.07
N LYS A 583 11.83 -12.87 0.43
CA LYS A 583 12.03 -11.54 -0.11
C LYS A 583 13.52 -11.32 -0.32
N SER A 584 13.91 -10.82 -1.48
CA SER A 584 15.32 -10.64 -1.85
C SER A 584 16.04 -9.65 -0.94
N GLY A 585 17.36 -9.83 -0.77
CA GLY A 585 18.23 -8.84 -0.14
C GLY A 585 18.41 -7.58 -0.99
N GLY A 586 19.09 -6.59 -0.44
CA GLY A 586 19.32 -5.31 -1.10
C GLY A 586 20.30 -4.41 -0.35
N TYR A 587 20.21 -3.10 -0.62
CA TYR A 587 21.04 -2.07 0.00
C TYR A 587 20.18 -0.98 0.61
N THR A 588 20.52 -0.52 1.82
CA THR A 588 19.93 0.71 2.35
C THR A 588 20.45 1.91 1.56
N THR A 589 19.59 2.90 1.34
CA THR A 589 19.91 4.09 0.54
C THR A 589 20.21 5.31 1.38
N ARG A 590 19.85 5.26 2.67
CA ARG A 590 19.87 6.38 3.59
C ARG A 590 20.90 6.15 4.69
N LEU A 591 21.84 7.06 4.83
CA LEU A 591 22.90 7.03 5.85
C LEU A 591 22.88 8.32 6.66
N SER A 592 23.04 8.19 7.99
CA SER A 592 23.30 9.34 8.88
C SER A 592 24.79 9.59 9.08
N ILE A 593 25.62 8.57 8.88
CA ILE A 593 27.08 8.64 8.94
C ILE A 593 27.67 7.75 7.85
N PRO A 594 28.89 8.04 7.37
CA PRO A 594 29.60 7.15 6.47
C PRO A 594 29.81 5.76 7.07
N THR A 595 29.80 4.72 6.24
CA THR A 595 30.05 3.35 6.68
C THR A 595 31.55 3.05 6.73
N PRO A 596 32.02 2.28 7.75
CA PRO A 596 33.41 1.86 7.83
C PRO A 596 33.89 1.14 6.57
N GLY A 597 35.13 1.41 6.14
CA GLY A 597 35.74 0.76 5.00
C GLY A 597 35.07 1.07 3.64
N ASN A 598 34.27 2.13 3.57
CA ASN A 598 33.58 2.54 2.33
C ASN A 598 32.71 1.43 1.72
N VAL A 599 32.06 0.62 2.56
CA VAL A 599 31.21 -0.50 2.15
C VAL A 599 29.75 -0.07 2.16
N ALA A 600 29.04 -0.25 1.05
CA ALA A 600 27.61 0.01 0.99
C ALA A 600 26.84 -0.95 1.92
N PRO A 601 26.02 -0.44 2.85
CA PRO A 601 25.31 -1.31 3.80
C PRO A 601 24.28 -2.18 3.08
N ARG A 602 24.44 -3.47 3.22
CA ARG A 602 23.64 -4.52 2.61
C ARG A 602 22.75 -5.17 3.66
N PHE A 603 21.60 -5.63 3.25
CA PHE A 603 20.74 -6.54 4.00
C PHE A 603 20.48 -7.83 3.19
N ASP A 604 20.40 -8.95 3.91
CA ASP A 604 20.26 -10.28 3.34
C ASP A 604 18.78 -10.62 3.07
N PRO A 605 18.50 -11.62 2.22
CA PRO A 605 17.15 -12.12 1.98
C PRO A 605 16.46 -12.58 3.27
N GLU A 606 15.17 -12.27 3.40
CA GLU A 606 14.32 -12.81 4.47
C GLU A 606 13.52 -14.02 3.99
N ARG A 607 13.16 -14.90 4.88
CA ARG A 607 12.44 -16.13 4.60
C ARG A 607 11.42 -16.46 5.67
N ALA A 608 10.24 -16.93 5.24
CA ALA A 608 9.19 -17.49 6.09
C ALA A 608 8.89 -18.93 5.67
N ASP A 609 8.87 -19.83 6.65
CA ASP A 609 8.49 -21.22 6.57
C ASP A 609 7.18 -21.38 7.35
N THR A 610 6.05 -21.64 6.67
CA THR A 610 4.71 -21.68 7.30
C THR A 610 4.10 -23.08 7.23
N TYR A 611 3.61 -23.55 8.36
CA TYR A 611 2.77 -24.74 8.51
C TYR A 611 1.33 -24.28 8.75
N GLU A 612 0.39 -24.85 8.01
CA GLU A 612 -1.03 -24.49 8.10
C GLU A 612 -1.90 -25.75 8.11
N ILE A 613 -2.93 -25.76 8.95
CA ILE A 613 -4.02 -26.73 8.90
C ILE A 613 -5.33 -25.95 8.79
N GLY A 614 -6.31 -26.50 8.09
CA GLY A 614 -7.59 -25.84 7.95
C GLY A 614 -8.74 -26.75 7.56
N ALA A 615 -9.91 -26.17 7.61
CA ALA A 615 -11.16 -26.78 7.20
C ALA A 615 -11.98 -25.80 6.35
N LYS A 616 -12.54 -26.28 5.26
CA LYS A 616 -13.52 -25.56 4.44
C LYS A 616 -14.82 -26.34 4.46
N THR A 617 -15.88 -25.67 4.87
CA THR A 617 -17.14 -26.35 5.15
C THR A 617 -18.34 -25.56 4.64
N GLN A 618 -19.34 -26.30 4.15
CA GLN A 618 -20.64 -25.78 3.76
C GLN A 618 -21.72 -26.61 4.46
N PHE A 619 -22.70 -25.95 5.07
CA PHE A 619 -23.78 -26.57 5.81
C PHE A 619 -25.15 -26.00 5.38
N LEU A 620 -26.23 -26.65 5.79
CA LEU A 620 -27.60 -26.17 5.60
C LEU A 620 -27.95 -25.93 4.12
N ASP A 621 -27.65 -26.88 3.24
CA ASP A 621 -27.83 -26.76 1.81
C ASP A 621 -27.08 -25.55 1.23
N ARG A 622 -25.82 -25.39 1.63
CA ARG A 622 -24.91 -24.30 1.27
C ARG A 622 -25.37 -22.91 1.71
N ARG A 623 -26.23 -22.82 2.74
CA ARG A 623 -26.65 -21.55 3.34
C ARG A 623 -25.71 -21.04 4.43
N LEU A 624 -24.81 -21.86 4.92
CA LEU A 624 -23.77 -21.50 5.87
C LEU A 624 -22.42 -22.04 5.38
N GLN A 625 -21.47 -21.16 5.17
CA GLN A 625 -20.08 -21.46 4.85
C GLN A 625 -19.19 -21.03 6.02
N LEU A 626 -18.36 -21.94 6.51
CA LEU A 626 -17.35 -21.68 7.55
C LEU A 626 -15.99 -22.18 7.09
N ASN A 627 -14.99 -21.30 7.06
CA ASN A 627 -13.62 -21.62 6.73
C ASN A 627 -12.73 -21.31 7.93
N LEU A 628 -11.97 -22.30 8.39
CA LEU A 628 -11.06 -22.19 9.53
C LEU A 628 -9.64 -22.48 9.07
N ALA A 629 -8.67 -21.71 9.55
CA ALA A 629 -7.24 -21.97 9.37
C ALA A 629 -6.49 -21.69 10.67
N ALA A 630 -5.54 -22.56 11.02
CA ALA A 630 -4.56 -22.34 12.07
C ALA A 630 -3.17 -22.48 11.46
N PHE A 631 -2.25 -21.57 11.82
CA PHE A 631 -0.93 -21.53 11.23
C PHE A 631 0.18 -21.24 12.23
N HIS A 632 1.37 -21.74 11.91
CA HIS A 632 2.64 -21.46 12.57
C HIS A 632 3.66 -21.03 11.52
N THR A 633 4.37 -19.94 11.73
CA THR A 633 5.41 -19.45 10.82
C THR A 633 6.73 -19.23 11.57
N ASP A 634 7.79 -19.86 11.10
CA ASP A 634 9.17 -19.52 11.42
C ASP A 634 9.68 -18.46 10.45
N TYR A 635 10.01 -17.27 10.96
CA TYR A 635 10.42 -16.12 10.17
C TYR A 635 11.87 -15.75 10.47
N LYS A 636 12.73 -15.69 9.45
CA LYS A 636 14.19 -15.57 9.55
C LYS A 636 14.71 -14.38 8.77
N ASN A 637 15.75 -13.72 9.30
CA ASN A 637 16.42 -12.57 8.69
C ASN A 637 15.45 -11.44 8.37
N LEU A 638 14.53 -11.13 9.28
CA LEU A 638 13.52 -10.09 9.09
C LEU A 638 14.16 -8.79 8.60
N GLN A 639 13.69 -8.25 7.48
CA GLN A 639 14.10 -6.93 7.00
C GLN A 639 13.20 -5.89 7.63
N ILE A 640 13.77 -5.05 8.45
CA ILE A 640 13.07 -3.96 9.15
C ILE A 640 13.70 -2.62 8.83
N THR A 641 12.89 -1.58 8.94
CA THR A 641 13.37 -0.20 8.95
C THR A 641 13.46 0.27 10.39
N VAL A 642 14.67 0.64 10.83
CA VAL A 642 14.93 1.30 12.11
C VAL A 642 15.46 2.70 11.86
N VAL A 643 15.20 3.63 12.76
CA VAL A 643 15.79 4.97 12.69
C VAL A 643 17.19 4.93 13.28
N ARG A 644 18.20 5.33 12.50
CA ARG A 644 19.58 5.53 12.95
C ARG A 644 19.96 6.99 12.70
N GLY A 645 20.09 7.77 13.75
CA GLY A 645 20.25 9.21 13.64
C GLY A 645 19.04 9.82 12.92
N ILE A 646 19.25 10.47 11.80
CA ILE A 646 18.19 11.10 10.99
C ILE A 646 17.59 10.19 9.93
N SER A 647 18.13 8.99 9.73
CA SER A 647 17.82 8.17 8.56
C SER A 647 17.04 6.89 8.92
N PRO A 648 15.92 6.61 8.25
CA PRO A 648 15.32 5.29 8.23
C PRO A 648 16.29 4.32 7.55
N PHE A 649 16.91 3.46 8.34
CA PHE A 649 17.95 2.51 7.92
C PHE A 649 17.36 1.10 7.82
N ILE A 650 17.58 0.42 6.70
CA ILE A 650 17.09 -0.95 6.48
C ILE A 650 18.19 -1.93 6.88
N GLN A 651 17.83 -2.90 7.73
CA GLN A 651 18.72 -3.98 8.16
C GLN A 651 17.96 -5.27 8.41
N ASN A 652 18.69 -6.39 8.56
CA ASN A 652 18.11 -7.59 9.14
C ASN A 652 18.01 -7.44 10.65
N ALA A 653 16.95 -8.02 11.24
CA ALA A 653 16.66 -7.87 12.67
C ALA A 653 16.76 -9.16 13.46
N GLY A 654 16.88 -10.31 12.80
CA GLY A 654 16.97 -11.60 13.48
C GLY A 654 15.83 -12.56 13.11
N LYS A 655 15.25 -13.21 14.13
CA LYS A 655 14.24 -14.26 13.93
C LYS A 655 12.96 -13.97 14.71
N ALA A 656 11.85 -14.50 14.21
CA ALA A 656 10.56 -14.41 14.87
C ALA A 656 9.73 -15.70 14.65
N LYS A 657 8.71 -15.84 15.48
CA LYS A 657 7.66 -16.86 15.35
C LYS A 657 6.30 -16.18 15.34
N ILE A 658 5.42 -16.71 14.51
CA ILE A 658 4.08 -16.17 14.36
C ILE A 658 3.08 -17.32 14.40
N ASP A 659 2.21 -17.31 15.40
CA ASP A 659 1.13 -18.28 15.59
C ASP A 659 -0.21 -17.58 15.38
N GLY A 660 -1.19 -18.23 14.77
CA GLY A 660 -2.49 -17.59 14.59
C GLY A 660 -3.61 -18.54 14.18
N VAL A 661 -4.83 -18.01 14.31
CA VAL A 661 -6.07 -18.68 13.91
C VAL A 661 -6.94 -17.67 13.17
N GLU A 662 -7.63 -18.14 12.13
CA GLU A 662 -8.52 -17.35 11.28
C GLU A 662 -9.83 -18.13 11.06
N LEU A 663 -10.95 -17.45 11.24
CA LEU A 663 -12.28 -17.94 10.90
C LEU A 663 -12.95 -16.98 9.95
N GLU A 664 -13.52 -17.48 8.87
CA GLU A 664 -14.35 -16.73 7.94
C GLU A 664 -15.72 -17.40 7.82
N MET A 665 -16.78 -16.60 7.80
CA MET A 665 -18.16 -17.03 7.72
C MET A 665 -18.91 -16.27 6.63
N VAL A 666 -19.69 -16.98 5.84
CA VAL A 666 -20.75 -16.42 5.02
C VAL A 666 -22.04 -17.20 5.35
N ALA A 667 -23.13 -16.51 5.62
CA ALA A 667 -24.39 -17.14 5.93
C ALA A 667 -25.56 -16.46 5.22
N ARG A 668 -26.52 -17.26 4.78
CA ARG A 668 -27.82 -16.83 4.23
C ARG A 668 -28.92 -17.62 4.93
N PRO A 669 -29.23 -17.29 6.22
CA PRO A 669 -30.17 -18.07 7.00
C PRO A 669 -31.56 -18.10 6.37
N ILE A 670 -31.99 -17.00 5.78
CA ILE A 670 -33.16 -16.83 4.92
C ILE A 670 -32.80 -16.01 3.69
N PRO A 671 -33.58 -16.04 2.62
CA PRO A 671 -33.27 -15.34 1.36
C PRO A 671 -33.01 -13.85 1.54
N GLU A 672 -33.68 -13.21 2.49
CA GLU A 672 -33.62 -11.76 2.75
C GLU A 672 -32.43 -11.33 3.58
N ILE A 673 -31.70 -12.26 4.24
CA ILE A 673 -30.62 -11.93 5.15
C ILE A 673 -29.31 -12.56 4.65
N ARG A 674 -28.31 -11.73 4.41
CA ARG A 674 -26.94 -12.14 4.11
C ARG A 674 -26.02 -11.63 5.21
N LEU A 675 -25.25 -12.55 5.79
CA LEU A 675 -24.27 -12.26 6.84
C LEU A 675 -22.87 -12.63 6.35
N ASN A 676 -21.89 -11.75 6.63
CA ASN A 676 -20.47 -12.01 6.45
C ASN A 676 -19.76 -11.76 7.77
N GLY A 677 -18.81 -12.61 8.12
CA GLY A 677 -18.05 -12.43 9.35
C GLY A 677 -16.64 -12.98 9.24
N SER A 678 -15.72 -12.39 9.97
CA SER A 678 -14.38 -12.93 10.13
C SER A 678 -13.81 -12.61 11.51
N ILE A 679 -12.96 -13.51 12.01
CA ILE A 679 -12.19 -13.31 13.24
C ILE A 679 -10.79 -13.80 12.98
N GLY A 680 -9.79 -13.01 13.37
CA GLY A 680 -8.38 -13.35 13.33
C GLY A 680 -7.73 -13.15 14.69
N PHE A 681 -6.94 -14.12 15.09
CA PHE A 681 -6.02 -14.02 16.22
C PHE A 681 -4.61 -14.24 15.71
N ILE A 682 -3.66 -13.45 16.19
CA ILE A 682 -2.25 -13.58 15.87
C ILE A 682 -1.38 -13.28 17.08
N ASP A 683 -0.38 -14.11 17.33
CA ASP A 683 0.67 -13.92 18.31
C ASP A 683 2.02 -13.95 17.59
N ALA A 684 2.59 -12.77 17.34
CA ALA A 684 3.86 -12.59 16.65
C ALA A 684 4.91 -12.12 17.67
N ARG A 685 6.05 -12.81 17.71
CA ARG A 685 7.11 -12.60 18.74
C ARG A 685 8.49 -12.65 18.09
N TYR A 686 9.34 -11.69 18.42
CA TYR A 686 10.77 -11.79 18.15
C TYR A 686 11.39 -12.86 19.06
N THR A 687 12.18 -13.76 18.49
CA THR A 687 12.86 -14.85 19.24
C THR A 687 14.36 -14.64 19.38
N GLU A 688 14.94 -13.89 18.44
CA GLU A 688 16.36 -13.56 18.43
C GLU A 688 16.52 -12.23 17.68
N LEU A 689 17.32 -11.33 18.21
CA LEU A 689 17.61 -10.04 17.58
C LEU A 689 19.08 -9.93 17.21
N ASP A 690 19.35 -9.42 16.01
CA ASP A 690 20.68 -9.18 15.50
C ASP A 690 21.35 -7.98 16.22
N PRO A 691 22.69 -7.93 16.30
CA PRO A 691 23.40 -6.80 16.91
C PRO A 691 23.07 -5.47 16.23
N GLY A 692 22.85 -4.43 17.03
CA GLY A 692 22.54 -3.07 16.56
C GLY A 692 21.07 -2.82 16.23
N VAL A 693 20.16 -3.74 16.56
CA VAL A 693 18.72 -3.50 16.62
C VAL A 693 18.41 -2.64 17.86
N THR A 694 17.51 -1.67 17.72
CA THR A 694 17.20 -0.65 18.74
C THR A 694 15.93 -0.95 19.55
N PHE A 695 15.34 -2.12 19.39
CA PHE A 695 14.14 -2.58 20.11
C PHE A 695 14.38 -3.96 20.73
N GLY A 696 13.49 -4.40 21.63
CA GLY A 696 13.59 -5.64 22.41
C GLY A 696 12.76 -6.78 21.83
N THR A 697 13.00 -7.99 22.35
CA THR A 697 12.19 -9.18 22.00
C THR A 697 10.75 -9.07 22.49
N ASP A 698 10.49 -8.24 23.50
CA ASP A 698 9.15 -8.02 24.07
C ASP A 698 8.32 -6.97 23.28
N ASP A 699 8.95 -6.29 22.31
CA ASP A 699 8.27 -5.30 21.49
C ASP A 699 7.29 -5.95 20.50
N HIS A 700 6.18 -5.27 20.26
CA HIS A 700 5.14 -5.74 19.35
C HIS A 700 5.57 -5.59 17.89
N PHE A 701 5.14 -6.50 17.06
CA PHE A 701 5.27 -6.38 15.61
C PHE A 701 4.53 -5.16 15.07
N VAL A 702 5.19 -4.47 14.12
CA VAL A 702 4.61 -3.31 13.43
C VAL A 702 3.31 -3.71 12.70
N ASN A 703 2.27 -2.87 12.83
CA ASN A 703 1.00 -3.03 12.12
C ASN A 703 0.35 -4.42 12.29
N THR A 704 0.56 -5.06 13.43
CA THR A 704 0.10 -6.42 13.71
C THR A 704 -0.83 -6.41 14.92
N PRO A 705 -2.13 -6.14 14.75
CA PRO A 705 -3.11 -6.22 15.84
C PRO A 705 -3.28 -7.67 16.26
N LYS A 706 -3.28 -7.93 17.56
CA LYS A 706 -3.44 -9.29 18.11
C LYS A 706 -4.81 -9.91 17.77
N TRP A 707 -5.84 -9.08 17.68
CA TRP A 707 -7.19 -9.47 17.31
C TRP A 707 -7.72 -8.59 16.20
N THR A 708 -8.36 -9.22 15.22
CA THR A 708 -9.16 -8.59 14.19
C THR A 708 -10.52 -9.27 14.14
N ALA A 709 -11.58 -8.50 13.96
CA ALA A 709 -12.92 -9.05 13.77
C ALA A 709 -13.73 -8.17 12.82
N PHE A 710 -14.60 -8.79 12.06
CA PHE A 710 -15.54 -8.13 11.16
C PHE A 710 -16.88 -8.87 11.20
N ILE A 711 -17.96 -8.11 11.16
CA ILE A 711 -19.32 -8.63 10.90
C ILE A 711 -20.05 -7.63 10.02
N GLY A 712 -20.70 -8.11 8.97
CA GLY A 712 -21.55 -7.34 8.09
C GLY A 712 -22.87 -8.06 7.84
N ALA A 713 -23.94 -7.31 7.71
CA ALA A 713 -25.27 -7.82 7.41
C ALA A 713 -25.94 -7.00 6.31
N ASP A 714 -26.53 -7.67 5.32
CA ASP A 714 -27.48 -7.10 4.38
C ASP A 714 -28.85 -7.68 4.70
N VAL A 715 -29.85 -6.81 4.87
CA VAL A 715 -31.25 -7.20 5.16
C VAL A 715 -32.18 -6.56 4.12
N ASP A 716 -32.81 -7.38 3.33
CA ASP A 716 -33.84 -6.95 2.38
C ASP A 716 -35.16 -6.72 3.16
N LEU A 717 -35.52 -5.42 3.33
CA LEU A 717 -36.67 -5.02 4.16
C LEU A 717 -38.00 -5.15 3.41
N PHE A 718 -38.01 -4.67 2.16
CA PHE A 718 -39.20 -4.65 1.31
C PHE A 718 -38.82 -5.07 -0.09
N ASP A 719 -39.63 -5.92 -0.69
CA ASP A 719 -39.55 -6.28 -2.11
C ASP A 719 -40.95 -6.02 -2.71
N THR A 720 -41.04 -5.01 -3.55
CA THR A 720 -42.31 -4.53 -4.14
C THR A 720 -42.21 -4.52 -5.66
N ALA A 721 -43.31 -4.31 -6.35
CA ALA A 721 -43.33 -4.18 -7.81
C ALA A 721 -42.44 -3.04 -8.34
N ASP A 722 -42.22 -1.99 -7.54
CA ASP A 722 -41.42 -0.83 -7.91
C ASP A 722 -39.92 -1.01 -7.58
N GLY A 723 -39.56 -1.96 -6.73
CA GLY A 723 -38.19 -2.23 -6.34
C GLY A 723 -38.01 -2.74 -4.92
N LYS A 724 -36.76 -3.04 -4.62
CA LYS A 724 -36.31 -3.63 -3.37
C LYS A 724 -35.52 -2.63 -2.50
N VAL A 725 -35.79 -2.64 -1.20
CA VAL A 725 -35.05 -1.84 -0.20
C VAL A 725 -34.20 -2.77 0.65
N THR A 726 -32.89 -2.53 0.66
CA THR A 726 -31.91 -3.27 1.47
C THR A 726 -31.22 -2.34 2.46
N VAL A 727 -31.14 -2.73 3.72
CA VAL A 727 -30.27 -2.11 4.73
C VAL A 727 -29.00 -2.90 4.84
N HIS A 728 -27.88 -2.21 4.83
CA HIS A 728 -26.56 -2.75 5.12
C HIS A 728 -26.02 -2.14 6.42
N GLY A 729 -25.40 -2.97 7.25
CA GLY A 729 -24.59 -2.51 8.38
C GLY A 729 -23.37 -3.39 8.54
N ASP A 730 -22.24 -2.80 8.84
CA ASP A 730 -21.02 -3.52 9.17
C ASP A 730 -20.29 -2.93 10.37
N TYR A 731 -19.54 -3.78 11.06
CA TYR A 731 -18.67 -3.43 12.17
C TYR A 731 -17.35 -4.16 12.06
N SER A 732 -16.26 -3.41 12.21
CA SER A 732 -14.90 -3.94 12.24
C SER A 732 -14.17 -3.54 13.52
N TYR A 733 -13.43 -4.50 14.08
CA TYR A 733 -12.61 -4.33 15.26
C TYR A 733 -11.15 -4.70 14.97
N LYS A 734 -10.24 -3.89 15.50
CA LYS A 734 -8.80 -4.23 15.58
C LYS A 734 -8.29 -3.87 16.96
N SER A 735 -7.54 -4.76 17.60
CA SER A 735 -6.89 -4.45 18.88
C SER A 735 -5.79 -3.39 18.68
N ARG A 736 -5.27 -2.86 19.78
CA ARG A 736 -4.13 -1.93 19.74
C ARG A 736 -2.97 -2.52 18.96
N MET A 737 -2.17 -1.66 18.28
CA MET A 737 -0.97 -2.06 17.55
C MET A 737 0.08 -0.95 17.56
N ALA A 738 1.34 -1.32 17.44
CA ALA A 738 2.46 -0.39 17.26
C ALA A 738 2.58 0.00 15.78
N ARG A 739 2.95 1.26 15.50
CA ARG A 739 3.17 1.78 14.14
C ARG A 739 4.64 1.83 13.74
N ASP A 740 5.54 1.60 14.69
CA ASP A 740 6.98 1.49 14.48
C ASP A 740 7.56 0.29 15.26
N ALA A 741 8.80 -0.09 14.92
CA ALA A 741 9.43 -1.27 15.50
C ALA A 741 9.88 -1.06 16.96
N VAL A 742 10.19 0.18 17.36
CA VAL A 742 10.62 0.52 18.73
C VAL A 742 9.45 0.74 19.68
N ASN A 743 8.23 0.55 19.21
CA ASN A 743 7.00 0.69 19.99
C ASN A 743 6.87 2.05 20.69
N THR A 744 7.22 3.14 19.97
CA THR A 744 7.09 4.51 20.46
C THR A 744 5.71 4.75 21.08
N PRO A 745 5.61 5.17 22.36
CA PRO A 745 4.30 5.29 23.04
C PRO A 745 3.29 6.16 22.29
N ALA A 746 3.75 7.28 21.68
CA ALA A 746 2.90 8.16 20.87
C ALA A 746 2.45 7.54 19.55
N LEU A 747 3.06 6.45 19.10
CA LEU A 747 2.74 5.73 17.87
C LEU A 747 2.01 4.40 18.11
N ILE A 748 1.59 4.14 19.36
CA ILE A 748 0.73 2.99 19.66
C ILE A 748 -0.72 3.41 19.47
N THR A 749 -1.38 2.83 18.48
CA THR A 749 -2.82 3.10 18.24
C THR A 749 -3.70 2.37 19.25
N ARG A 750 -4.77 3.04 19.68
CA ARG A 750 -5.84 2.44 20.50
C ARG A 750 -6.60 1.37 19.69
N PRO A 751 -7.37 0.49 20.35
CA PRO A 751 -8.30 -0.38 19.63
C PRO A 751 -9.21 0.42 18.71
N GLN A 752 -9.49 -0.11 17.53
CA GLN A 752 -10.30 0.54 16.49
C GLN A 752 -11.67 -0.13 16.44
N ASN A 753 -12.73 0.67 16.47
CA ASN A 753 -14.13 0.23 16.47
C ASN A 753 -14.89 1.00 15.39
N ILE A 754 -14.94 0.49 14.17
CA ILE A 754 -15.54 1.18 13.03
C ILE A 754 -16.87 0.53 12.67
N ALA A 755 -17.93 1.32 12.67
CA ALA A 755 -19.24 0.93 12.20
C ALA A 755 -19.62 1.75 10.96
N ASN A 756 -20.23 1.11 9.97
CA ASN A 756 -20.78 1.74 8.79
C ASN A 756 -22.24 1.29 8.60
N ALA A 757 -23.04 2.14 7.93
CA ALA A 757 -24.41 1.78 7.59
C ALA A 757 -24.82 2.40 6.25
N SER A 758 -25.71 1.73 5.52
CA SER A 758 -26.32 2.28 4.31
C SER A 758 -27.71 1.73 4.05
N LEU A 759 -28.51 2.53 3.38
CA LEU A 759 -29.84 2.19 2.83
C LEU A 759 -29.74 2.22 1.31
N ARG A 760 -30.16 1.16 0.66
CA ARG A 760 -30.13 0.99 -0.79
C ARG A 760 -31.54 0.68 -1.30
N TRP A 761 -31.99 1.42 -2.28
CA TRP A 761 -33.14 1.09 -3.09
C TRP A 761 -32.70 0.68 -4.49
N THR A 762 -33.14 -0.49 -4.95
CA THR A 762 -32.86 -1.03 -6.27
C THR A 762 -34.19 -1.21 -7.00
N ARG A 763 -34.35 -0.58 -8.16
CA ARG A 763 -35.55 -0.72 -9.01
C ARG A 763 -35.73 -2.19 -9.43
N SER A 764 -36.98 -2.64 -9.63
CA SER A 764 -37.31 -4.04 -9.91
C SER A 764 -36.64 -4.63 -11.15
N ASP A 765 -36.30 -3.81 -12.15
CA ASP A 765 -35.53 -4.19 -13.35
C ASP A 765 -34.00 -4.09 -13.16
N GLU A 766 -33.53 -3.75 -11.97
CA GLU A 766 -32.12 -3.53 -11.61
C GLU A 766 -31.38 -2.45 -12.45
N LEU A 767 -32.08 -1.67 -13.25
CA LEU A 767 -31.46 -0.64 -14.11
C LEU A 767 -31.06 0.61 -13.32
N LEU A 768 -31.67 0.86 -12.16
CA LEU A 768 -31.41 2.01 -11.30
C LEU A 768 -31.27 1.59 -9.84
N GLU A 769 -30.23 2.11 -9.20
CA GLU A 769 -30.03 1.94 -7.76
C GLU A 769 -29.70 3.31 -7.13
N VAL A 770 -30.26 3.56 -5.97
CA VAL A 770 -29.93 4.73 -5.13
C VAL A 770 -29.50 4.23 -3.76
N LYS A 771 -28.34 4.71 -3.27
CA LYS A 771 -27.76 4.32 -1.99
C LYS A 771 -27.44 5.56 -1.16
N LEU A 772 -27.89 5.59 0.08
CA LEU A 772 -27.54 6.60 1.07
C LEU A 772 -26.71 5.91 2.16
N GLY A 773 -25.62 6.50 2.59
CA GLY A 773 -24.77 5.83 3.57
C GLY A 773 -23.96 6.74 4.46
N VAL A 774 -23.46 6.16 5.53
CA VAL A 774 -22.53 6.76 6.48
C VAL A 774 -21.35 5.82 6.72
N LEU A 775 -20.16 6.35 6.59
CA LEU A 775 -18.91 5.68 6.95
C LEU A 775 -18.43 6.20 8.30
N ASN A 776 -17.86 5.32 9.11
CA ASN A 776 -17.41 5.64 10.46
C ASN A 776 -18.52 6.31 11.29
N LEU A 777 -19.65 5.62 11.46
CA LEU A 777 -20.87 6.11 12.14
C LEU A 777 -20.57 6.66 13.55
N THR A 778 -19.66 6.02 14.27
CA THR A 778 -19.24 6.36 15.63
C THR A 778 -18.25 7.52 15.71
N ASP A 779 -17.76 8.01 14.56
CA ASP A 779 -16.72 9.06 14.45
C ASP A 779 -15.42 8.69 15.17
N GLU A 780 -15.06 7.41 15.11
CA GLU A 780 -13.83 6.90 15.73
C GLU A 780 -12.59 7.46 15.05
N ARG A 781 -11.63 7.96 15.83
CA ARG A 781 -10.38 8.53 15.34
C ARG A 781 -9.20 7.74 15.91
N TYR A 782 -8.40 7.18 15.03
CA TYR A 782 -7.24 6.36 15.39
C TYR A 782 -6.02 6.71 14.54
N ILE A 783 -4.83 6.36 15.02
CA ILE A 783 -3.57 6.59 14.31
C ILE A 783 -3.47 5.58 13.17
N VAL A 784 -3.44 6.06 11.92
CA VAL A 784 -3.22 5.25 10.71
C VAL A 784 -1.74 4.98 10.51
N THR A 785 -0.92 6.00 10.67
CA THR A 785 0.54 5.93 10.57
C THR A 785 1.16 7.06 11.38
N GLY A 786 2.45 6.98 11.62
CA GLY A 786 3.18 8.06 12.26
C GLY A 786 4.68 7.87 12.10
N THR A 787 5.43 8.89 12.45
CA THR A 787 6.89 8.87 12.42
C THR A 787 7.46 9.57 13.64
N GLN A 788 8.45 8.93 14.25
CA GLN A 788 9.38 9.56 15.15
C GLN A 788 10.76 9.44 14.54
N VAL A 789 11.40 10.57 14.32
CA VAL A 789 12.80 10.63 13.93
C VAL A 789 13.53 11.36 15.05
N ASP A 790 14.14 10.58 15.96
CA ASP A 790 14.74 11.09 17.19
C ASP A 790 15.67 12.29 16.94
N ALA A 791 16.51 12.21 15.93
CA ALA A 791 17.42 13.29 15.59
C ALA A 791 16.74 14.55 15.02
N VAL A 792 15.48 14.48 14.59
CA VAL A 792 14.71 15.66 14.16
C VAL A 792 14.12 16.41 15.34
N GLY A 793 13.62 15.68 16.33
CA GLY A 793 12.97 16.23 17.52
C GLY A 793 11.47 16.48 17.35
N ALA A 794 10.83 15.82 16.38
CA ALA A 794 9.39 15.88 16.16
C ALA A 794 8.81 14.46 16.05
N THR A 795 7.70 14.20 16.75
CA THR A 795 6.88 13.01 16.57
C THR A 795 5.55 13.42 15.98
N THR A 796 5.20 12.84 14.85
CA THR A 796 3.95 13.17 14.15
C THR A 796 3.14 11.93 13.82
N VAL A 797 1.82 12.11 13.74
CA VAL A 797 0.87 11.06 13.39
C VAL A 797 -0.10 11.52 12.30
N THR A 798 -0.65 10.57 11.56
CA THR A 798 -1.80 10.76 10.69
C THR A 798 -2.99 10.06 11.33
N TYR A 799 -4.05 10.81 11.62
CA TYR A 799 -5.31 10.24 12.11
C TYR A 799 -6.19 9.76 10.96
N SER A 800 -7.07 8.80 11.27
CA SER A 800 -8.09 8.33 10.35
C SER A 800 -9.04 9.45 9.92
N ARG A 801 -9.73 9.26 8.78
CA ARG A 801 -10.80 10.18 8.35
C ARG A 801 -11.94 10.19 9.37
N PRO A 802 -12.59 11.35 9.61
CA PRO A 802 -13.79 11.43 10.44
C PRO A 802 -14.98 10.76 9.75
N ARG A 803 -16.15 10.77 10.42
CA ARG A 803 -17.43 10.32 9.85
C ARG A 803 -17.73 11.02 8.52
N GLU A 804 -18.21 10.23 7.55
CA GLU A 804 -18.57 10.71 6.22
C GLU A 804 -19.97 10.25 5.81
N TYR A 805 -20.77 11.16 5.26
CA TYR A 805 -22.04 10.86 4.63
C TYR A 805 -21.91 10.87 3.12
N TYR A 806 -22.66 10.03 2.44
CA TYR A 806 -22.65 9.96 0.98
C TYR A 806 -24.00 9.52 0.41
N ALA A 807 -24.23 9.92 -0.82
CA ALA A 807 -25.31 9.43 -1.66
C ALA A 807 -24.72 8.94 -2.99
N THR A 808 -25.15 7.77 -3.45
CA THR A 808 -24.72 7.18 -4.71
C THR A 808 -25.92 6.85 -5.57
N VAL A 809 -25.82 7.17 -6.87
CA VAL A 809 -26.77 6.74 -7.90
C VAL A 809 -26.00 5.88 -8.89
N SER A 810 -26.51 4.68 -9.15
CA SER A 810 -25.95 3.74 -10.13
C SER A 810 -26.97 3.41 -11.19
N ILE A 811 -26.52 3.34 -12.44
CA ILE A 811 -27.33 2.89 -13.58
C ILE A 811 -26.64 1.72 -14.30
N LYS A 812 -27.44 0.78 -14.78
CA LYS A 812 -26.99 -0.38 -15.54
C LYS A 812 -27.95 -0.55 -16.75
N TYR A 813 -27.37 -0.68 -17.94
CA TYR A 813 -28.12 -0.87 -19.19
C TYR A 813 -27.53 -2.03 -19.99
#